data_294d861573dcb17e92ed3e0e46526e16
#
_entry.id   294d861573dcb17e92ed3e0e46526e16
#
_cell.length_a   1.000
_cell.length_b   1.000
_cell.length_c   1.000
_cell.angle_alpha   90.00
_cell.angle_beta   90.00
_cell.angle_gamma   90.00
#
_symmetry.space_group_name_H-M   'P 1'
#
loop_
_entity.id
_entity.type
_entity.pdbx_description
1 polymer ?
#
loop_
_entity_poly.entity_id
_entity_poly.type
_entity_poly.pdbx_seq_one_letter_code
_entity_poly.pdbx_strand_id
1 'polypeptide(L)'
;MRGEADTWPEMEAVARKMAEEVETESSGSSEAETESPRSVGRWGAAPVTGKTGKERVHSQVLKIREEDLCVLVEDKAANGRFVQHPRRLSFVLISRPNLPCSPLSGKEGTNPVVVRSSGERKKVNPRGEVSLANDDLIELIPGHHFFKLVLLPRESERGSYETAAKKARKEGDDVEAIRSFCPDSEKLPSTFRLLSVDGLPDWANTSCVSINDVVEGDVVAAILSNYMVDLDWLLSACPKLASIPQVMVIHGEGDGRQEYIQRKKPANWILHKPRLPISFGTHHSKAIFLVYPRGVRVVVHTANLIHVDWSNKSQGLWMQDFPWKSDDDNIDTPKVCGFEDDLVDYLAVLKWPEFTACLPGRGNVKINAAFFRKFDYSSATVRLIASVPGYHTGSNMRKWGHMKLRTILQECVFDREFRRSPLVYQFSSLGSLDEKWLAEFGASLSSGITEDRTPLGHGDPLIIWPTVEDVRCSLEGYAAGNAIPSPLKNVEKPFLKKYWAKWKADHSARSRAMPHIKTFTRYSDQKIAWFLLTSSNLSKAAWGALQKNNSQLMIRSYELGVLFLPSPVKTQACNFSCTDNNSSTKKVKQETKGDVEKRSKLVTMTWQGDRDSPEIISLPVPYQLPPEPYSSEDVPWSWDRGYSKKDVYGQVWPR
;
A
#
# COMPACT_ATOMS: atom_id res chain seq x y z
N MET A 1 -20.37 6.84 3.22
CA MET A 1 -19.63 6.68 4.47
C MET A 1 -20.19 5.48 5.22
N ARG A 2 -19.66 4.32 4.93
CA ARG A 2 -19.92 3.05 5.61
C ARG A 2 -18.61 2.31 5.62
N GLY A 3 -18.18 1.80 6.75
CA GLY A 3 -17.11 0.84 6.78
C GLY A 3 -16.16 0.87 7.97
N GLU A 4 -16.31 1.77 8.95
CA GLU A 4 -15.31 1.84 10.04
C GLU A 4 -15.69 1.05 11.30
N ALA A 5 -16.95 0.64 11.48
CA ALA A 5 -17.37 -0.15 12.64
C ALA A 5 -17.26 -1.66 12.43
N ASP A 6 -17.32 -2.12 11.17
CA ASP A 6 -17.28 -3.56 10.84
C ASP A 6 -15.87 -4.09 10.50
N THR A 7 -14.89 -3.20 10.35
CA THR A 7 -13.50 -3.59 9.99
C THR A 7 -12.64 -4.00 11.18
N TRP A 8 -13.05 -3.65 12.39
CA TRP A 8 -12.25 -3.90 13.59
C TRP A 8 -12.02 -5.39 13.90
N PRO A 9 -13.02 -6.28 13.86
CA PRO A 9 -12.83 -7.71 14.03
C PRO A 9 -12.09 -8.36 12.85
N GLU A 10 -12.33 -7.88 11.63
CA GLU A 10 -11.64 -8.41 10.43
C GLU A 10 -10.17 -7.99 10.37
N MET A 11 -9.85 -6.76 10.76
CA MET A 11 -8.48 -6.29 10.87
C MET A 11 -7.73 -6.99 12.00
N GLU A 12 -8.39 -7.29 13.11
CA GLU A 12 -7.81 -8.08 14.20
C GLU A 12 -7.55 -9.53 13.76
N ALA A 13 -8.46 -10.14 13.00
CA ALA A 13 -8.29 -11.47 12.42
C ALA A 13 -7.12 -11.51 11.42
N VAL A 14 -6.96 -10.44 10.62
CA VAL A 14 -5.83 -10.30 9.69
C VAL A 14 -4.52 -10.08 10.44
N ALA A 15 -4.51 -9.22 11.46
CA ALA A 15 -3.34 -9.02 12.29
C ALA A 15 -2.94 -10.32 13.01
N ARG A 16 -3.92 -11.09 13.51
CA ARG A 16 -3.68 -12.43 14.07
C ARG A 16 -3.13 -13.40 13.04
N LYS A 17 -3.71 -13.44 11.84
CA LYS A 17 -3.23 -14.31 10.76
C LYS A 17 -1.80 -13.96 10.32
N MET A 18 -1.47 -12.68 10.16
CA MET A 18 -0.12 -12.23 9.87
C MET A 18 0.84 -12.54 11.03
N ALA A 19 0.36 -12.48 12.28
CA ALA A 19 1.16 -12.82 13.45
C ALA A 19 1.36 -14.33 13.62
N GLU A 20 0.34 -15.14 13.30
CA GLU A 20 0.47 -16.61 13.25
C GLU A 20 1.46 -17.04 12.17
N GLU A 21 1.46 -16.38 11.01
CA GLU A 21 2.47 -16.57 9.96
C GLU A 21 3.89 -16.27 10.47
N VAL A 22 4.02 -15.27 11.34
CA VAL A 22 5.28 -14.90 12.01
C VAL A 22 5.64 -15.87 13.14
N GLU A 23 4.64 -16.42 13.86
CA GLU A 23 4.87 -17.39 14.96
C GLU A 23 5.39 -18.75 14.49
N THR A 24 4.89 -19.22 13.36
CA THR A 24 5.29 -20.53 12.82
C THR A 24 6.70 -20.53 12.21
N GLU A 25 7.29 -19.38 11.93
CA GLU A 25 8.71 -19.29 11.59
C GLU A 25 9.65 -19.65 12.76
N SER A 26 9.17 -19.57 14.01
CA SER A 26 10.00 -19.81 15.20
C SER A 26 10.09 -21.27 15.64
N SER A 27 9.22 -22.16 15.15
CA SER A 27 9.11 -23.55 15.64
C SER A 27 9.80 -24.61 14.76
N GLY A 28 10.56 -24.19 13.76
CA GLY A 28 11.18 -25.08 12.77
C GLY A 28 12.61 -25.56 13.04
N SER A 29 13.08 -25.57 14.29
CA SER A 29 14.41 -26.10 14.61
C SER A 29 14.42 -26.87 15.94
N SER A 30 13.91 -28.11 15.93
CA SER A 30 14.41 -29.23 16.73
C SER A 30 13.61 -30.48 16.35
N GLU A 31 14.22 -31.34 15.57
CA GLU A 31 13.82 -32.74 15.48
C GLU A 31 14.40 -33.49 16.67
N ALA A 32 13.55 -34.12 17.46
CA ALA A 32 13.84 -35.35 18.18
C ALA A 32 12.52 -36.08 18.41
N GLU A 33 12.50 -37.31 17.90
CA GLU A 33 11.43 -38.29 18.04
C GLU A 33 11.11 -38.60 19.49
N THR A 34 9.84 -38.77 19.84
CA THR A 34 9.34 -39.93 20.59
C THR A 34 7.83 -39.95 20.70
N GLU A 35 7.33 -41.14 20.76
CA GLU A 35 5.98 -41.70 20.71
C GLU A 35 4.91 -41.12 21.63
N SER A 36 3.65 -41.27 21.14
CA SER A 36 2.36 -41.14 21.82
C SER A 36 2.20 -42.17 22.98
N PRO A 37 1.30 -42.01 24.01
CA PRO A 37 -0.13 -42.26 23.78
C PRO A 37 -1.16 -41.49 24.65
N ARG A 38 -2.38 -41.45 24.09
CA ARG A 38 -3.76 -41.42 24.66
C ARG A 38 -4.03 -41.05 26.12
N SER A 39 -5.00 -40.13 26.39
CA SER A 39 -6.32 -40.38 27.04
C SER A 39 -7.08 -39.07 27.35
N VAL A 40 -8.28 -38.97 26.86
CA VAL A 40 -9.62 -38.80 27.47
C VAL A 40 -9.69 -37.98 28.80
N GLY A 41 -10.48 -36.91 28.81
CA GLY A 41 -10.97 -36.22 29.98
C GLY A 41 -11.95 -35.08 29.69
N ARG A 42 -13.23 -35.37 29.82
CA ARG A 42 -14.39 -34.49 29.76
C ARG A 42 -14.64 -33.90 31.16
N TRP A 43 -14.93 -32.60 31.30
CA TRP A 43 -15.68 -31.93 32.38
C TRP A 43 -15.90 -30.49 31.92
N GLY A 44 -17.05 -29.87 31.90
CA GLY A 44 -18.15 -29.86 32.82
C GLY A 44 -18.48 -28.37 33.03
N ALA A 45 -19.62 -27.86 32.55
CA ALA A 45 -20.04 -26.46 32.65
C ALA A 45 -20.62 -26.15 34.04
N ALA A 46 -20.37 -24.92 34.53
CA ALA A 46 -21.26 -24.28 35.51
C ALA A 46 -21.22 -22.74 35.37
N PRO A 47 -22.33 -22.04 35.66
CA PRO A 47 -22.54 -20.65 35.27
C PRO A 47 -22.10 -19.66 36.36
N VAL A 48 -21.62 -18.49 35.94
CA VAL A 48 -21.41 -17.35 36.83
C VAL A 48 -22.19 -16.13 36.35
N THR A 49 -23.01 -15.66 37.25
CA THR A 49 -23.88 -14.51 37.25
C THR A 49 -23.17 -13.17 37.04
N GLY A 50 -23.94 -12.25 36.45
CA GLY A 50 -23.59 -10.95 35.94
C GLY A 50 -22.86 -9.97 36.84
N LYS A 51 -22.16 -9.06 36.14
CA LYS A 51 -21.94 -7.67 36.56
C LYS A 51 -21.96 -6.73 35.34
N THR A 52 -22.75 -5.70 35.49
CA THR A 52 -23.00 -4.60 34.57
C THR A 52 -21.70 -3.93 34.06
N GLY A 53 -21.37 -4.13 32.79
CA GLY A 53 -20.35 -3.38 32.10
C GLY A 53 -20.91 -2.04 31.59
N LYS A 54 -20.28 -0.94 31.92
CA LYS A 54 -20.53 0.37 31.34
C LYS A 54 -20.17 0.32 29.85
N GLU A 55 -21.18 0.45 28.99
CA GLU A 55 -20.99 0.60 27.55
C GLU A 55 -20.19 1.87 27.22
N ARG A 56 -19.20 1.74 26.35
CA ARG A 56 -18.37 2.84 25.88
C ARG A 56 -19.09 3.61 24.78
N VAL A 57 -19.11 4.91 24.93
CA VAL A 57 -19.72 5.85 23.98
C VAL A 57 -18.72 6.19 22.88
N HIS A 58 -19.07 5.94 21.62
CA HIS A 58 -18.30 6.37 20.46
C HIS A 58 -18.81 7.73 19.96
N SER A 59 -17.92 8.72 19.80
CA SER A 59 -18.22 10.01 19.18
C SER A 59 -17.65 10.08 17.77
N GLN A 60 -18.48 10.42 16.80
CA GLN A 60 -18.10 10.69 15.41
C GLN A 60 -18.18 12.19 15.13
N VAL A 61 -17.41 12.71 14.17
CA VAL A 61 -17.38 14.11 13.78
C VAL A 61 -18.08 14.28 12.45
N LEU A 62 -19.13 15.12 12.40
CA LEU A 62 -19.84 15.50 11.19
C LEU A 62 -19.33 16.87 10.72
N LYS A 63 -18.73 16.94 9.52
CA LYS A 63 -18.28 18.20 8.89
C LYS A 63 -19.26 18.61 7.80
N ILE A 64 -19.78 19.82 7.86
CA ILE A 64 -20.75 20.36 6.91
C ILE A 64 -20.29 21.76 6.47
N ARG A 65 -20.38 22.05 5.17
CA ARG A 65 -20.19 23.42 4.65
C ARG A 65 -21.44 24.24 4.88
N GLU A 66 -21.29 25.53 5.16
CA GLU A 66 -22.39 26.45 5.48
C GLU A 66 -23.40 26.61 4.31
N GLU A 67 -22.98 26.32 3.10
CA GLU A 67 -23.78 26.34 1.86
C GLU A 67 -24.52 25.02 1.56
N ASP A 68 -24.11 23.89 2.20
CA ASP A 68 -24.65 22.54 1.95
C ASP A 68 -25.64 22.10 3.04
N LEU A 69 -26.48 22.97 3.53
CA LEU A 69 -27.26 22.84 4.75
C LEU A 69 -28.52 21.95 4.62
N CYS A 70 -28.42 20.84 3.91
CA CYS A 70 -29.39 19.76 3.96
C CYS A 70 -28.68 18.42 4.17
N VAL A 71 -28.71 17.88 5.38
CA VAL A 71 -28.26 16.50 5.65
C VAL A 71 -29.47 15.64 5.94
N LEU A 72 -29.78 14.75 5.03
CA LEU A 72 -30.82 13.74 5.18
C LEU A 72 -30.23 12.47 5.80
N VAL A 73 -30.73 12.05 6.96
CA VAL A 73 -30.36 10.78 7.60
C VAL A 73 -31.63 9.94 7.81
N GLU A 74 -31.80 8.87 7.02
CA GLU A 74 -32.95 7.93 7.13
C GLU A 74 -32.62 6.72 8.00
N ASP A 75 -33.44 6.43 9.01
CA ASP A 75 -33.43 5.16 9.75
C ASP A 75 -34.53 4.22 9.21
N LYS A 76 -34.13 3.11 8.59
CA LYS A 76 -35.07 2.02 8.25
C LYS A 76 -34.98 0.96 9.32
N ALA A 77 -35.78 1.10 10.36
CA ALA A 77 -36.02 0.03 11.32
C ALA A 77 -36.88 -1.08 10.69
N ALA A 78 -36.33 -2.26 10.51
CA ALA A 78 -37.08 -3.47 10.20
C ALA A 78 -37.36 -4.29 11.47
N ASN A 79 -38.62 -4.66 11.62
CA ASN A 79 -39.22 -5.50 12.66
C ASN A 79 -38.33 -6.57 13.28
N GLY A 80 -38.08 -6.44 14.58
CA GLY A 80 -38.09 -7.45 15.62
C GLY A 80 -37.37 -8.79 15.43
N ARG A 81 -36.23 -8.88 14.71
CA ARG A 81 -35.28 -9.99 14.82
C ARG A 81 -33.88 -9.47 14.61
N PHE A 82 -33.00 -9.78 15.56
CA PHE A 82 -31.56 -9.48 15.47
C PHE A 82 -30.94 -10.18 14.24
N VAL A 83 -30.76 -9.43 13.16
CA VAL A 83 -29.90 -9.78 12.04
C VAL A 83 -29.02 -8.57 11.80
N GLN A 84 -27.71 -8.74 11.93
CA GLN A 84 -26.71 -7.71 11.62
C GLN A 84 -26.80 -7.32 10.15
N HIS A 85 -27.50 -6.22 9.86
CA HIS A 85 -27.41 -5.51 8.58
C HIS A 85 -27.12 -4.03 8.84
N PRO A 86 -26.25 -3.39 8.03
CA PRO A 86 -25.90 -1.99 8.19
C PRO A 86 -27.15 -1.11 7.99
N ARG A 87 -27.48 -0.32 9.01
CA ARG A 87 -28.61 0.60 9.01
C ARG A 87 -28.24 1.90 8.30
N ARG A 88 -29.04 2.33 7.34
CA ARG A 88 -28.99 3.70 6.82
C ARG A 88 -29.76 4.61 7.77
N LEU A 89 -29.10 5.62 8.28
CA LEU A 89 -29.69 6.67 9.12
C LEU A 89 -29.81 7.94 8.28
N SER A 90 -31.02 8.48 8.13
CA SER A 90 -31.24 9.77 7.46
C SER A 90 -31.74 10.81 8.45
N PHE A 91 -31.07 11.95 8.55
CA PHE A 91 -31.49 13.14 9.29
C PHE A 91 -31.86 14.25 8.32
N VAL A 92 -32.90 14.98 8.65
CA VAL A 92 -33.14 16.29 8.05
C VAL A 92 -32.74 17.34 9.07
N LEU A 93 -31.63 18.00 8.85
CA LEU A 93 -31.19 19.18 9.60
C LEU A 93 -31.60 20.42 8.81
N ILE A 94 -32.64 21.14 9.25
CA ILE A 94 -33.07 22.38 8.60
C ILE A 94 -32.44 23.54 9.37
N SER A 95 -31.64 24.35 8.70
CA SER A 95 -31.07 25.55 9.29
C SER A 95 -31.52 26.81 8.57
N ARG A 96 -31.84 27.78 9.36
CA ARG A 96 -32.09 29.20 9.11
C ARG A 96 -33.30 29.60 8.24
N PRO A 97 -34.00 30.69 8.62
CA PRO A 97 -35.34 31.02 8.15
C PRO A 97 -35.38 31.82 6.83
N ASN A 98 -34.49 31.65 5.86
CA ASN A 98 -34.52 32.47 4.65
C ASN A 98 -34.17 31.77 3.32
N LEU A 99 -34.34 30.45 3.19
CA LEU A 99 -34.23 29.81 1.88
C LEU A 99 -35.36 28.77 1.71
N PRO A 100 -36.12 28.79 0.59
CA PRO A 100 -37.20 27.85 0.36
C PRO A 100 -36.62 26.53 -0.12
N CYS A 101 -36.63 25.52 0.71
CA CYS A 101 -36.40 24.12 0.32
C CYS A 101 -37.74 23.47 -0.01
N SER A 102 -37.89 22.93 -1.22
CA SER A 102 -39.03 22.11 -1.60
C SER A 102 -39.04 20.79 -0.82
N PRO A 103 -40.18 20.33 -0.29
CA PRO A 103 -40.23 19.11 0.50
C PRO A 103 -40.09 17.87 -0.42
N LEU A 104 -39.03 17.15 -0.28
CA LEU A 104 -38.94 15.77 -0.78
C LEU A 104 -39.60 14.84 0.24
N SER A 105 -40.66 14.16 -0.19
CA SER A 105 -41.43 13.20 0.60
C SER A 105 -40.62 11.94 0.89
N GLY A 106 -40.05 11.86 2.10
CA GLY A 106 -39.43 10.65 2.66
C GLY A 106 -40.12 10.25 3.97
N LYS A 107 -40.31 8.96 4.23
CA LYS A 107 -40.85 8.49 5.51
C LYS A 107 -39.96 8.88 6.66
N GLU A 108 -40.51 9.60 7.61
CA GLU A 108 -39.82 10.15 8.78
C GLU A 108 -39.47 9.08 9.82
N GLY A 109 -38.27 9.17 10.41
CA GLY A 109 -37.84 8.34 11.53
C GLY A 109 -38.68 8.63 12.80
N THR A 110 -38.94 7.61 13.61
CA THR A 110 -39.76 7.72 14.83
C THR A 110 -39.00 8.01 16.11
N ASN A 111 -37.65 8.03 16.08
CA ASN A 111 -36.84 8.19 17.26
C ASN A 111 -36.45 9.68 17.49
N PRO A 112 -36.54 10.19 18.73
CA PRO A 112 -36.10 11.53 19.05
C PRO A 112 -34.59 11.64 19.03
N VAL A 113 -34.06 12.79 18.56
CA VAL A 113 -32.67 13.16 18.56
C VAL A 113 -32.40 14.08 19.74
N VAL A 114 -31.22 14.02 20.35
CA VAL A 114 -30.82 14.96 21.41
C VAL A 114 -29.66 15.81 20.91
N VAL A 115 -29.79 17.12 21.06
CA VAL A 115 -28.71 18.08 20.77
C VAL A 115 -28.15 18.61 22.08
N ARG A 116 -26.84 18.60 22.20
CA ARG A 116 -26.10 19.26 23.32
C ARG A 116 -25.41 20.49 22.78
N SER A 117 -25.80 21.66 23.26
CA SER A 117 -25.23 22.94 22.92
C SER A 117 -24.86 23.67 24.20
N SER A 118 -23.64 24.18 24.33
CA SER A 118 -23.18 25.02 25.46
C SER A 118 -23.52 24.44 26.85
N GLY A 119 -23.51 23.13 27.02
CA GLY A 119 -23.84 22.46 28.29
C GLY A 119 -25.31 22.12 28.50
N GLU A 120 -26.21 22.61 27.69
CA GLU A 120 -27.62 22.24 27.71
C GLU A 120 -27.91 21.03 26.80
N ARG A 121 -28.85 20.18 27.24
CA ARG A 121 -29.26 18.97 26.52
C ARG A 121 -30.72 19.12 26.11
N LYS A 122 -30.99 19.31 24.81
CA LYS A 122 -32.32 19.51 24.24
C LYS A 122 -32.75 18.29 23.42
N LYS A 123 -33.89 17.70 23.79
CA LYS A 123 -34.52 16.61 23.03
C LYS A 123 -35.35 17.20 21.88
N VAL A 124 -35.05 16.75 20.66
CA VAL A 124 -35.80 17.13 19.45
C VAL A 124 -36.68 15.95 19.05
N ASN A 125 -37.97 16.14 19.13
CA ASN A 125 -38.95 15.11 18.72
C ASN A 125 -39.03 15.02 17.18
N PRO A 126 -39.54 13.93 16.62
CA PRO A 126 -39.80 13.85 15.18
C PRO A 126 -40.57 15.06 14.70
N ARG A 127 -40.15 15.69 13.61
CA ARG A 127 -40.66 16.96 13.06
C ARG A 127 -40.34 18.23 13.90
N GLY A 128 -39.56 18.11 14.96
CA GLY A 128 -39.13 19.28 15.73
C GLY A 128 -37.88 19.92 15.10
N GLU A 129 -37.73 21.21 15.32
CA GLU A 129 -36.60 22.01 14.84
C GLU A 129 -35.70 22.47 15.99
N VAL A 130 -34.40 22.55 15.75
CA VAL A 130 -33.43 23.13 16.68
C VAL A 130 -32.32 23.82 15.89
N SER A 131 -31.92 24.98 16.36
CA SER A 131 -30.75 25.67 15.81
C SER A 131 -29.49 25.01 16.30
N LEU A 132 -28.57 24.75 15.37
CA LEU A 132 -27.28 24.13 15.64
C LEU A 132 -26.15 25.16 15.51
N ALA A 133 -25.18 25.09 16.40
CA ALA A 133 -23.96 25.87 16.39
C ALA A 133 -22.74 25.01 16.16
N ASN A 134 -21.61 25.62 15.80
CA ASN A 134 -20.34 24.93 15.73
C ASN A 134 -20.01 24.26 17.08
N ASP A 135 -19.47 23.06 17.04
CA ASP A 135 -19.15 22.22 18.20
C ASP A 135 -20.33 21.57 18.93
N ASP A 136 -21.56 21.75 18.46
CA ASP A 136 -22.71 21.04 19.03
C ASP A 136 -22.59 19.52 18.87
N LEU A 137 -23.05 18.77 19.89
CA LEU A 137 -23.10 17.32 19.86
C LEU A 137 -24.52 16.85 19.58
N ILE A 138 -24.70 16.03 18.55
CA ILE A 138 -25.97 15.46 18.14
C ILE A 138 -25.99 13.98 18.55
N GLU A 139 -26.90 13.59 19.43
CA GLU A 139 -27.13 12.20 19.85
C GLU A 139 -28.25 11.58 19.02
N LEU A 140 -27.98 10.61 18.18
CA LEU A 140 -29.01 9.92 17.39
C LEU A 140 -29.80 8.92 18.21
N ILE A 141 -29.16 8.31 19.18
CA ILE A 141 -29.78 7.49 20.21
C ILE A 141 -29.34 8.10 21.53
N PRO A 142 -30.29 8.56 22.39
CA PRO A 142 -29.93 9.22 23.64
C PRO A 142 -28.96 8.40 24.49
N GLY A 143 -27.77 8.94 24.75
CA GLY A 143 -26.69 8.24 25.46
C GLY A 143 -25.77 7.39 24.58
N HIS A 144 -26.08 7.22 23.29
CA HIS A 144 -25.32 6.43 22.33
C HIS A 144 -25.23 7.16 20.99
N HIS A 145 -24.20 6.92 20.20
CA HIS A 145 -23.97 7.48 18.86
C HIS A 145 -24.04 9.02 18.81
N PHE A 146 -22.88 9.63 19.11
CA PHE A 146 -22.72 11.08 19.09
C PHE A 146 -22.02 11.54 17.80
N PHE A 147 -22.50 12.69 17.29
CA PHE A 147 -21.85 13.41 16.21
C PHE A 147 -21.49 14.82 16.70
N LYS A 148 -20.26 15.27 16.45
CA LYS A 148 -19.87 16.65 16.67
C LYS A 148 -20.07 17.41 15.36
N LEU A 149 -20.84 18.51 15.42
CA LEU A 149 -21.01 19.42 14.28
C LEU A 149 -19.78 20.32 14.15
N VAL A 150 -19.17 20.35 12.97
CA VAL A 150 -18.12 21.30 12.62
C VAL A 150 -18.55 22.07 11.39
N LEU A 151 -18.82 23.37 11.55
CA LEU A 151 -19.15 24.26 10.44
C LEU A 151 -17.85 24.73 9.77
N LEU A 152 -17.77 24.55 8.46
CA LEU A 152 -16.61 25.00 7.66
C LEU A 152 -16.88 26.44 7.17
N PRO A 153 -15.85 27.35 7.16
CA PRO A 153 -16.00 28.71 6.68
C PRO A 153 -16.41 28.79 5.21
N ARG A 154 -17.16 29.85 4.83
CA ARG A 154 -17.51 30.12 3.43
C ARG A 154 -16.27 30.37 2.56
N GLU A 155 -16.34 29.99 1.28
CA GLU A 155 -15.25 30.18 0.31
C GLU A 155 -14.82 31.66 0.15
N SER A 156 -15.72 32.63 0.42
CA SER A 156 -15.40 34.06 0.37
C SER A 156 -14.41 34.51 1.45
N GLU A 157 -14.22 33.76 2.54
CA GLU A 157 -13.28 34.09 3.63
C GLU A 157 -11.91 33.38 3.46
N ARG A 158 -11.78 32.49 2.50
CA ARG A 158 -10.49 31.80 2.18
C ARG A 158 -9.39 32.78 1.76
N GLY A 159 -9.72 33.95 1.19
CA GLY A 159 -8.75 34.96 0.76
C GLY A 159 -7.86 35.52 1.88
N SER A 160 -8.35 35.59 3.14
CA SER A 160 -7.58 36.11 4.26
C SER A 160 -6.69 35.07 4.95
N TYR A 161 -7.09 33.79 4.91
CA TYR A 161 -6.28 32.68 5.45
C TYR A 161 -5.15 32.25 4.50
N GLU A 162 -5.35 32.39 3.19
CA GLU A 162 -4.25 32.16 2.22
C GLU A 162 -3.10 33.14 2.39
N THR A 163 -3.38 34.41 2.83
CA THR A 163 -2.34 35.41 3.08
C THR A 163 -1.56 35.12 4.38
N ALA A 164 -2.21 34.56 5.40
CA ALA A 164 -1.54 34.12 6.62
C ALA A 164 -0.73 32.84 6.41
N ALA A 165 -1.27 31.88 5.63
CA ALA A 165 -0.56 30.68 5.22
C ALA A 165 0.65 31.00 4.30
N LYS A 166 0.53 32.03 3.43
CA LYS A 166 1.66 32.53 2.63
C LYS A 166 2.74 33.20 3.47
N LYS A 167 2.42 33.75 4.65
CA LYS A 167 3.40 34.36 5.57
C LYS A 167 4.12 33.35 6.46
N ALA A 168 3.48 32.18 6.76
CA ALA A 168 4.11 31.06 7.44
C ALA A 168 5.00 30.20 6.50
N ARG A 169 4.99 30.50 5.20
CA ARG A 169 5.68 29.76 4.11
C ARG A 169 7.17 30.11 3.92
N LYS A 170 7.81 30.76 4.87
CA LYS A 170 9.25 31.11 4.77
C LYS A 170 10.19 30.16 5.53
N GLU A 171 9.70 29.02 6.03
CA GLU A 171 10.53 28.03 6.70
C GLU A 171 10.30 26.65 6.07
N GLY A 172 11.18 26.25 5.15
CA GLY A 172 11.28 24.90 4.67
C GLY A 172 11.54 24.74 3.16
N ASP A 173 12.79 24.88 2.73
CA ASP A 173 13.24 24.57 1.36
C ASP A 173 12.87 23.13 0.90
N ASP A 174 12.70 22.20 1.85
CA ASP A 174 12.37 20.79 1.58
C ASP A 174 10.95 20.58 1.00
N VAL A 175 10.00 21.46 1.34
CA VAL A 175 8.60 21.38 0.89
C VAL A 175 8.47 21.80 -0.59
N GLU A 176 9.33 22.68 -1.06
CA GLU A 176 9.32 23.17 -2.45
C GLU A 176 9.79 22.11 -3.44
N ALA A 177 10.67 21.21 -3.00
CA ALA A 177 11.17 20.10 -3.80
C ALA A 177 10.06 19.13 -4.24
N ILE A 178 9.13 18.80 -3.35
CA ILE A 178 8.00 17.90 -3.67
C ILE A 178 6.95 18.61 -4.53
N ARG A 179 6.76 19.92 -4.36
CA ARG A 179 5.84 20.71 -5.18
C ARG A 179 6.28 20.84 -6.63
N SER A 180 7.59 20.87 -6.88
CA SER A 180 8.14 20.90 -8.23
C SER A 180 8.07 19.56 -8.95
N PHE A 181 7.79 18.47 -8.22
CA PHE A 181 7.52 17.15 -8.78
C PHE A 181 6.04 17.01 -9.13
N CYS A 182 5.53 17.88 -9.96
CA CYS A 182 4.27 17.68 -10.65
C CYS A 182 4.62 17.09 -12.01
N PRO A 183 4.56 15.75 -12.21
CA PRO A 183 4.63 15.22 -13.56
C PRO A 183 3.38 15.71 -14.26
N ASP A 184 3.52 16.20 -15.47
CA ASP A 184 2.38 16.46 -16.34
C ASP A 184 1.43 15.27 -16.28
N SER A 185 0.14 15.51 -16.17
CA SER A 185 -0.89 14.48 -16.16
C SER A 185 -0.74 13.51 -17.34
N GLU A 186 -0.14 13.97 -18.42
CA GLU A 186 0.17 13.21 -19.63
C GLU A 186 1.35 12.22 -19.47
N LYS A 187 2.16 12.33 -18.39
CA LYS A 187 3.33 11.47 -18.11
C LYS A 187 3.12 10.52 -16.94
N LEU A 188 1.87 10.23 -16.58
CA LEU A 188 1.51 9.32 -15.49
C LEU A 188 2.17 7.92 -15.58
N PRO A 189 2.22 7.26 -16.74
CA PRO A 189 2.81 5.93 -16.82
C PRO A 189 4.32 6.00 -17.08
N SER A 190 5.13 5.76 -16.12
CA SER A 190 6.57 5.41 -16.19
C SER A 190 7.37 5.84 -14.95
N THR A 191 6.74 5.92 -13.80
CA THR A 191 7.44 6.39 -12.61
C THR A 191 6.95 5.73 -11.32
N PHE A 192 7.75 5.83 -10.28
CA PHE A 192 7.35 5.56 -8.91
C PHE A 192 6.56 6.75 -8.35
N ARG A 193 5.40 6.46 -7.74
CA ARG A 193 4.54 7.45 -7.10
C ARG A 193 4.05 6.96 -5.74
N LEU A 194 3.76 7.92 -4.86
CA LEU A 194 3.07 7.64 -3.61
C LEU A 194 1.56 7.63 -3.85
N LEU A 195 0.82 6.90 -3.04
CA LEU A 195 -0.64 6.96 -3.05
C LEU A 195 -1.12 8.17 -2.25
N SER A 196 -2.29 8.69 -2.62
CA SER A 196 -2.95 9.77 -1.88
C SER A 196 -3.29 9.31 -0.47
N VAL A 197 -3.22 10.23 0.52
CA VAL A 197 -3.59 9.96 1.91
C VAL A 197 -4.57 11.03 2.36
N ASP A 198 -5.71 10.60 2.89
CA ASP A 198 -6.73 11.49 3.42
C ASP A 198 -6.24 12.24 4.67
N GLY A 199 -6.60 13.51 4.79
CA GLY A 199 -6.22 14.32 5.95
C GLY A 199 -4.81 14.91 5.92
N LEU A 200 -4.05 14.69 4.84
CA LEU A 200 -2.82 15.43 4.58
C LEU A 200 -3.10 16.76 3.88
N PRO A 201 -2.19 17.77 3.98
CA PRO A 201 -2.29 18.97 3.18
C PRO A 201 -2.32 18.67 1.67
N ASP A 202 -3.04 19.47 0.88
CA ASP A 202 -3.21 19.26 -0.56
C ASP A 202 -1.87 19.11 -1.30
N TRP A 203 -0.87 19.92 -0.94
CA TRP A 203 0.46 19.85 -1.54
C TRP A 203 1.17 18.49 -1.37
N ALA A 204 0.88 17.78 -0.27
CA ALA A 204 1.46 16.45 -0.02
C ALA A 204 0.86 15.36 -0.91
N ASN A 205 -0.30 15.64 -1.53
CA ASN A 205 -0.99 14.74 -2.45
C ASN A 205 -0.91 15.17 -3.92
N THR A 206 -0.26 16.30 -4.24
CA THR A 206 -0.25 16.87 -5.61
C THR A 206 0.29 15.90 -6.67
N SER A 207 1.30 15.08 -6.32
CA SER A 207 1.90 14.10 -7.24
C SER A 207 1.48 12.65 -6.94
N CYS A 208 0.49 12.47 -6.08
CA CYS A 208 0.02 11.16 -5.68
C CYS A 208 -1.08 10.65 -6.61
N VAL A 209 -1.32 9.35 -6.57
CA VAL A 209 -2.32 8.68 -7.39
C VAL A 209 -3.34 7.94 -6.53
N SER A 210 -4.56 7.85 -7.06
CA SER A 210 -5.66 7.04 -6.55
C SER A 210 -5.86 5.79 -7.42
N ILE A 211 -6.76 4.90 -7.01
CA ILE A 211 -7.11 3.72 -7.80
C ILE A 211 -7.77 4.10 -9.14
N ASN A 212 -8.49 5.24 -9.20
CA ASN A 212 -9.11 5.73 -10.43
C ASN A 212 -8.07 6.17 -11.46
N ASP A 213 -6.98 6.83 -11.01
CA ASP A 213 -5.89 7.25 -11.91
C ASP A 213 -5.15 6.03 -12.50
N VAL A 214 -5.08 4.93 -11.74
CA VAL A 214 -4.48 3.67 -12.20
C VAL A 214 -5.33 3.02 -13.30
N VAL A 215 -6.67 3.00 -13.14
CA VAL A 215 -7.61 2.28 -14.03
C VAL A 215 -8.22 3.20 -15.08
N GLU A 216 -7.54 4.26 -15.45
CA GLU A 216 -8.00 5.19 -16.48
C GLU A 216 -7.94 4.60 -17.90
N GLY A 217 -8.78 5.13 -18.84
CA GLY A 217 -8.77 4.76 -20.26
C GLY A 217 -9.66 3.55 -20.60
N ASP A 218 -9.61 3.07 -21.84
CA ASP A 218 -10.47 2.02 -22.39
C ASP A 218 -9.88 0.63 -22.11
N VAL A 219 -10.01 0.17 -20.87
CA VAL A 219 -9.52 -1.13 -20.44
C VAL A 219 -10.40 -2.24 -20.98
N VAL A 220 -9.79 -3.19 -21.68
CA VAL A 220 -10.48 -4.36 -22.27
C VAL A 220 -10.47 -5.55 -21.32
N ALA A 221 -9.37 -5.74 -20.60
CA ALA A 221 -9.24 -6.80 -19.60
C ALA A 221 -8.33 -6.34 -18.45
N ALA A 222 -8.61 -6.78 -17.24
CA ALA A 222 -7.81 -6.50 -16.06
C ALA A 222 -7.43 -7.77 -15.31
N ILE A 223 -6.21 -7.81 -14.78
CA ILE A 223 -5.76 -8.83 -13.82
C ILE A 223 -5.34 -8.09 -12.56
N LEU A 224 -6.06 -8.31 -11.47
CA LEU A 224 -5.80 -7.73 -10.15
C LEU A 224 -5.18 -8.82 -9.27
N SER A 225 -3.90 -8.69 -8.96
CA SER A 225 -3.20 -9.61 -8.06
C SER A 225 -3.03 -8.94 -6.71
N ASN A 226 -3.60 -9.51 -5.64
CA ASN A 226 -3.51 -8.91 -4.31
C ASN A 226 -3.67 -9.95 -3.19
N TYR A 227 -3.22 -9.59 -1.99
CA TYR A 227 -3.39 -10.41 -0.80
C TYR A 227 -4.83 -10.33 -0.26
N MET A 228 -5.32 -9.09 -0.03
CA MET A 228 -6.65 -8.80 0.51
C MET A 228 -7.44 -7.94 -0.46
N VAL A 229 -8.74 -8.26 -0.58
CA VAL A 229 -9.66 -7.55 -1.48
C VAL A 229 -10.98 -7.25 -0.76
N ASP A 230 -11.26 -5.97 -0.52
CA ASP A 230 -12.58 -5.49 -0.16
C ASP A 230 -13.32 -5.08 -1.42
N LEU A 231 -14.21 -5.96 -1.86
CA LEU A 231 -14.90 -5.79 -3.12
C LEU A 231 -15.91 -4.63 -3.08
N ASP A 232 -16.61 -4.43 -1.95
CA ASP A 232 -17.60 -3.37 -1.81
C ASP A 232 -16.91 -2.00 -1.87
N TRP A 233 -15.80 -1.85 -1.16
CA TRP A 233 -14.98 -0.64 -1.25
C TRP A 233 -14.39 -0.46 -2.67
N LEU A 234 -13.79 -1.50 -3.24
CA LEU A 234 -13.09 -1.42 -4.52
C LEU A 234 -14.02 -0.97 -5.65
N LEU A 235 -15.22 -1.53 -5.72
CA LEU A 235 -16.22 -1.16 -6.73
C LEU A 235 -16.86 0.21 -6.46
N SER A 236 -16.90 0.65 -5.20
CA SER A 236 -17.31 2.02 -4.85
C SER A 236 -16.24 3.06 -5.20
N ALA A 237 -14.98 2.76 -4.89
CA ALA A 237 -13.83 3.65 -5.13
C ALA A 237 -13.45 3.73 -6.63
N CYS A 238 -13.64 2.64 -7.37
CA CYS A 238 -13.37 2.58 -8.81
C CYS A 238 -14.50 1.86 -9.57
N PRO A 239 -15.65 2.52 -9.79
CA PRO A 239 -16.81 1.93 -10.48
C PRO A 239 -16.49 1.41 -11.88
N LYS A 240 -15.46 1.97 -12.53
CA LYS A 240 -14.99 1.56 -13.85
C LYS A 240 -14.60 0.09 -13.90
N LEU A 241 -14.07 -0.48 -12.81
CA LEU A 241 -13.72 -1.90 -12.74
C LEU A 241 -14.92 -2.82 -13.01
N ALA A 242 -16.14 -2.43 -12.62
CA ALA A 242 -17.34 -3.20 -12.88
C ALA A 242 -17.71 -3.26 -14.37
N SER A 243 -17.32 -2.24 -15.14
CA SER A 243 -17.62 -2.13 -16.58
C SER A 243 -16.57 -2.78 -17.48
N ILE A 244 -15.41 -3.17 -16.95
CA ILE A 244 -14.37 -3.87 -17.73
C ILE A 244 -14.92 -5.23 -18.18
N PRO A 245 -14.86 -5.58 -19.49
CA PRO A 245 -15.45 -6.80 -20.02
C PRO A 245 -14.98 -8.09 -19.34
N GLN A 246 -13.72 -8.18 -18.97
CA GLN A 246 -13.13 -9.35 -18.31
C GLN A 246 -12.18 -8.91 -17.18
N VAL A 247 -12.40 -9.42 -15.97
CA VAL A 247 -11.54 -9.16 -14.81
C VAL A 247 -11.15 -10.48 -14.14
N MET A 248 -9.85 -10.70 -14.00
CA MET A 248 -9.27 -11.79 -13.20
C MET A 248 -8.79 -11.21 -11.86
N VAL A 249 -9.21 -11.81 -10.74
CA VAL A 249 -8.70 -11.48 -9.41
C VAL A 249 -7.89 -12.66 -8.89
N ILE A 250 -6.59 -12.46 -8.72
CA ILE A 250 -5.66 -13.42 -8.11
C ILE A 250 -5.49 -12.97 -6.65
N HIS A 251 -5.91 -13.80 -5.67
CA HIS A 251 -6.03 -13.37 -4.29
C HIS A 251 -5.39 -14.30 -3.27
N GLY A 252 -5.04 -13.75 -2.10
CA GLY A 252 -4.52 -14.49 -0.95
C GLY A 252 -5.54 -14.73 0.17
N GLU A 253 -6.81 -14.38 -0.05
CA GLU A 253 -7.87 -14.42 0.95
C GLU A 253 -8.11 -15.80 1.56
N GLY A 254 -8.50 -15.83 2.84
CA GLY A 254 -8.98 -17.02 3.51
C GLY A 254 -10.32 -17.51 2.95
N ASP A 255 -10.71 -18.75 3.29
CA ASP A 255 -11.84 -19.43 2.64
C ASP A 255 -13.17 -18.70 2.85
N GLY A 256 -13.48 -18.22 4.07
CA GLY A 256 -14.71 -17.46 4.32
C GLY A 256 -14.80 -16.14 3.54
N ARG A 257 -13.67 -15.42 3.40
CA ARG A 257 -13.63 -14.17 2.63
C ARG A 257 -13.70 -14.46 1.13
N GLN A 258 -13.05 -15.54 0.68
CA GLN A 258 -13.17 -16.01 -0.70
C GLN A 258 -14.61 -16.31 -1.09
N GLU A 259 -15.37 -17.01 -0.23
CA GLU A 259 -16.80 -17.28 -0.47
C GLU A 259 -17.63 -16.00 -0.54
N TYR A 260 -17.33 -15.02 0.32
CA TYR A 260 -17.98 -13.70 0.27
C TYR A 260 -17.73 -13.01 -1.06
N ILE A 261 -16.47 -12.91 -1.50
CA ILE A 261 -16.10 -12.31 -2.78
C ILE A 261 -16.76 -13.06 -3.95
N GLN A 262 -16.78 -14.41 -3.91
CA GLN A 262 -17.40 -15.23 -4.95
C GLN A 262 -18.90 -14.94 -5.12
N ARG A 263 -19.60 -14.65 -4.02
CA ARG A 263 -21.04 -14.31 -4.06
C ARG A 263 -21.32 -12.88 -4.54
N LYS A 264 -20.40 -11.96 -4.29
CA LYS A 264 -20.57 -10.52 -4.51
C LYS A 264 -19.97 -10.02 -5.81
N LYS A 265 -19.00 -10.73 -6.38
CA LYS A 265 -18.30 -10.30 -7.59
C LYS A 265 -19.25 -10.14 -8.78
N PRO A 266 -18.98 -9.21 -9.70
CA PRO A 266 -19.64 -9.15 -11.00
C PRO A 266 -19.52 -10.48 -11.77
N ALA A 267 -20.52 -10.80 -12.60
CA ALA A 267 -20.57 -12.08 -13.32
C ALA A 267 -19.35 -12.31 -14.25
N ASN A 268 -18.81 -11.23 -14.82
CA ASN A 268 -17.65 -11.22 -15.70
C ASN A 268 -16.29 -11.28 -14.96
N TRP A 269 -16.29 -11.44 -13.64
CA TRP A 269 -15.08 -11.56 -12.85
C TRP A 269 -14.74 -13.03 -12.58
N ILE A 270 -13.45 -13.38 -12.71
CA ILE A 270 -12.88 -14.69 -12.44
C ILE A 270 -12.00 -14.57 -11.19
N LEU A 271 -12.18 -15.48 -10.21
CA LEU A 271 -11.34 -15.56 -9.03
C LEU A 271 -10.33 -16.70 -9.17
N HIS A 272 -9.11 -16.46 -8.73
CA HIS A 272 -8.06 -17.46 -8.68
C HIS A 272 -7.24 -17.32 -7.39
N LYS A 273 -7.04 -18.46 -6.69
CA LYS A 273 -6.17 -18.55 -5.52
C LYS A 273 -4.94 -19.41 -5.88
N PRO A 274 -3.74 -18.83 -5.98
CA PRO A 274 -2.54 -19.58 -6.31
C PRO A 274 -2.23 -20.66 -5.26
N ARG A 275 -1.67 -21.79 -5.70
CA ARG A 275 -1.27 -22.86 -4.79
C ARG A 275 -0.06 -22.44 -3.96
N LEU A 276 -0.08 -22.77 -2.69
CA LEU A 276 1.01 -22.56 -1.74
C LEU A 276 1.59 -23.94 -1.36
N PRO A 277 2.71 -24.34 -1.95
CA PRO A 277 3.25 -25.71 -1.77
C PRO A 277 3.92 -25.90 -0.40
N ILE A 278 4.18 -24.82 0.34
CA ILE A 278 4.81 -24.83 1.66
C ILE A 278 3.84 -24.18 2.64
N SER A 279 3.65 -24.81 3.79
CA SER A 279 2.78 -24.29 4.86
C SER A 279 3.20 -22.89 5.31
N PHE A 280 2.21 -22.10 5.77
CA PHE A 280 2.42 -20.74 6.27
C PHE A 280 2.98 -19.76 5.22
N GLY A 281 2.76 -20.01 3.97
CA GLY A 281 3.00 -19.06 2.90
C GLY A 281 1.73 -18.30 2.53
N THR A 282 1.90 -17.17 1.83
CA THR A 282 0.79 -16.33 1.35
C THR A 282 0.98 -15.94 -0.12
N HIS A 283 -0.12 -15.63 -0.78
CA HIS A 283 -0.07 -14.82 -2.00
C HIS A 283 -0.09 -13.35 -1.59
N HIS A 284 1.08 -12.76 -1.42
CA HIS A 284 1.22 -11.41 -0.89
C HIS A 284 1.61 -10.37 -1.94
N SER A 285 1.80 -10.78 -3.20
CA SER A 285 2.07 -9.88 -4.31
C SER A 285 0.92 -8.92 -4.57
N LYS A 286 1.25 -7.69 -4.95
CA LYS A 286 0.29 -6.63 -5.27
C LYS A 286 0.64 -6.04 -6.62
N ALA A 287 -0.16 -6.39 -7.64
CA ALA A 287 0.02 -5.93 -9.00
C ALA A 287 -1.30 -5.77 -9.74
N ILE A 288 -1.33 -4.88 -10.72
CA ILE A 288 -2.46 -4.69 -11.62
C ILE A 288 -1.93 -4.71 -13.05
N PHE A 289 -2.53 -5.53 -13.90
CA PHE A 289 -2.23 -5.58 -15.32
C PHE A 289 -3.48 -5.20 -16.08
N LEU A 290 -3.43 -4.11 -16.83
CA LEU A 290 -4.55 -3.58 -17.62
C LEU A 290 -4.22 -3.71 -19.09
N VAL A 291 -5.06 -4.45 -19.82
CA VAL A 291 -4.94 -4.64 -21.27
C VAL A 291 -5.79 -3.62 -21.98
N TYR A 292 -5.17 -2.87 -22.87
CA TYR A 292 -5.79 -1.84 -23.70
C TYR A 292 -5.71 -2.23 -25.19
N PRO A 293 -6.50 -1.60 -26.07
CA PRO A 293 -6.34 -1.79 -27.51
C PRO A 293 -4.91 -1.52 -28.00
N ARG A 294 -4.23 -0.54 -27.39
CA ARG A 294 -2.90 -0.07 -27.80
C ARG A 294 -1.72 -0.76 -27.12
N GLY A 295 -1.94 -1.44 -25.98
CA GLY A 295 -0.84 -2.01 -25.21
C GLY A 295 -1.27 -2.59 -23.88
N VAL A 296 -0.32 -2.67 -22.96
CA VAL A 296 -0.55 -3.13 -21.58
C VAL A 296 0.04 -2.15 -20.58
N ARG A 297 -0.71 -1.86 -19.52
CA ARG A 297 -0.21 -1.16 -18.32
C ARG A 297 0.15 -2.19 -17.27
N VAL A 298 1.39 -2.11 -16.79
CA VAL A 298 1.89 -2.93 -15.69
C VAL A 298 2.06 -2.05 -14.45
N VAL A 299 1.42 -2.45 -13.36
CA VAL A 299 1.47 -1.75 -12.07
C VAL A 299 1.95 -2.71 -11.00
N VAL A 300 2.96 -2.32 -10.22
CA VAL A 300 3.39 -3.01 -9.01
C VAL A 300 3.26 -2.04 -7.84
N HIS A 301 2.53 -2.44 -6.80
CA HIS A 301 2.21 -1.55 -5.69
C HIS A 301 2.31 -2.25 -4.33
N THR A 302 2.09 -1.50 -3.24
CA THR A 302 2.24 -2.03 -1.87
C THR A 302 0.93 -2.10 -1.10
N ALA A 303 -0.15 -1.48 -1.60
CA ALA A 303 -1.44 -1.42 -0.94
C ALA A 303 -2.25 -2.72 -1.12
N ASN A 304 -2.93 -3.20 -0.09
CA ASN A 304 -4.03 -4.14 -0.28
C ASN A 304 -5.19 -3.42 -0.98
N LEU A 305 -6.09 -4.15 -1.64
CA LEU A 305 -7.29 -3.56 -2.25
C LEU A 305 -8.39 -3.37 -1.20
N ILE A 306 -8.07 -2.54 -0.19
CA ILE A 306 -8.96 -2.15 0.92
C ILE A 306 -8.85 -0.66 1.17
N HIS A 307 -9.91 -0.04 1.73
CA HIS A 307 -9.99 1.40 1.97
C HIS A 307 -8.77 1.96 2.72
N VAL A 308 -8.45 1.43 3.87
CA VAL A 308 -7.40 1.98 4.75
C VAL A 308 -6.02 2.01 4.10
N ASP A 309 -5.72 1.06 3.20
CA ASP A 309 -4.44 1.02 2.50
C ASP A 309 -4.34 2.08 1.41
N TRP A 310 -5.46 2.46 0.78
CA TRP A 310 -5.50 3.45 -0.29
C TRP A 310 -5.79 4.88 0.19
N SER A 311 -6.25 5.05 1.44
CA SER A 311 -6.66 6.35 1.96
C SER A 311 -5.86 6.82 3.18
N ASN A 312 -5.32 5.91 4.01
CA ASN A 312 -4.81 6.29 5.34
C ASN A 312 -3.32 5.98 5.55
N LYS A 313 -2.71 5.18 4.68
CA LYS A 313 -1.33 4.69 4.85
C LYS A 313 -0.36 5.31 3.85
N SER A 314 0.88 5.43 4.26
CA SER A 314 1.96 5.68 3.30
C SER A 314 2.20 4.43 2.46
N GLN A 315 1.85 4.52 1.18
CA GLN A 315 1.94 3.45 0.18
C GLN A 315 2.57 3.99 -1.09
N GLY A 316 3.00 3.08 -1.96
CA GLY A 316 3.59 3.46 -3.24
C GLY A 316 3.26 2.49 -4.35
N LEU A 317 3.39 2.96 -5.58
CA LEU A 317 3.31 2.16 -6.79
C LEU A 317 4.33 2.60 -7.84
N TRP A 318 4.71 1.65 -8.67
CA TRP A 318 5.30 1.89 -9.97
C TRP A 318 4.31 1.49 -11.05
N MET A 319 4.26 2.26 -12.13
CA MET A 319 3.35 2.04 -13.24
C MET A 319 4.05 2.41 -14.53
N GLN A 320 3.93 1.55 -15.56
CA GLN A 320 4.44 1.82 -16.90
C GLN A 320 3.56 1.17 -17.96
N ASP A 321 3.40 1.87 -19.09
CA ASP A 321 2.68 1.41 -20.27
C ASP A 321 3.65 0.87 -21.31
N PHE A 322 3.25 -0.25 -21.96
CA PHE A 322 4.04 -0.93 -22.98
C PHE A 322 3.19 -1.17 -24.24
N PRO A 323 3.69 -0.81 -25.43
CA PRO A 323 3.00 -1.03 -26.68
C PRO A 323 3.02 -2.50 -27.10
N TRP A 324 2.20 -2.85 -28.07
CA TRP A 324 2.36 -4.11 -28.77
C TRP A 324 3.71 -4.15 -29.51
N LYS A 325 4.33 -5.34 -29.59
CA LYS A 325 5.46 -5.56 -30.50
C LYS A 325 5.04 -5.29 -31.93
N SER A 326 5.91 -4.65 -32.71
CA SER A 326 5.71 -4.51 -34.15
C SER A 326 6.02 -5.84 -34.86
N ASP A 327 5.35 -6.09 -36.00
CA ASP A 327 5.60 -7.29 -36.81
C ASP A 327 7.04 -7.34 -37.36
N ASP A 328 7.70 -6.17 -37.45
CA ASP A 328 9.09 -6.01 -37.90
C ASP A 328 10.12 -6.32 -36.81
N ASP A 329 9.73 -6.43 -35.52
CA ASP A 329 10.62 -6.64 -34.38
C ASP A 329 11.11 -8.12 -34.24
N ASN A 330 10.87 -8.97 -35.23
CA ASN A 330 11.39 -10.35 -35.31
C ASN A 330 12.91 -10.46 -35.59
N ILE A 331 13.58 -9.32 -35.76
CA ILE A 331 15.05 -9.26 -35.89
C ILE A 331 15.64 -9.09 -34.50
N ASP A 332 16.57 -9.97 -34.11
CA ASP A 332 17.40 -10.01 -32.92
C ASP A 332 17.70 -8.64 -32.24
N THR A 333 16.68 -7.99 -31.71
CA THR A 333 16.92 -6.86 -30.79
C THR A 333 17.45 -7.44 -29.49
N PRO A 334 18.62 -6.99 -29.00
CA PRO A 334 19.17 -7.45 -27.74
C PRO A 334 18.11 -7.30 -26.64
N LYS A 335 17.80 -8.36 -25.91
CA LYS A 335 16.93 -8.33 -24.75
C LYS A 335 17.55 -7.42 -23.68
N VAL A 336 17.20 -6.13 -23.71
CA VAL A 336 17.95 -5.08 -23.00
C VAL A 336 17.90 -5.18 -21.49
N CYS A 337 16.85 -5.81 -20.88
CA CYS A 337 16.77 -5.79 -19.42
C CYS A 337 16.21 -7.03 -18.73
N GLY A 338 15.79 -8.07 -19.44
CA GLY A 338 15.20 -9.28 -18.84
C GLY A 338 13.83 -9.09 -18.15
N PHE A 339 13.20 -7.89 -18.28
CA PHE A 339 11.90 -7.59 -17.68
C PHE A 339 10.80 -8.52 -18.21
N GLU A 340 10.73 -8.74 -19.52
CA GLU A 340 9.76 -9.63 -20.15
C GLU A 340 9.84 -11.05 -19.60
N ASP A 341 11.04 -11.63 -19.56
CA ASP A 341 11.22 -13.01 -19.11
C ASP A 341 10.87 -13.14 -17.62
N ASP A 342 11.28 -12.19 -16.78
CA ASP A 342 10.96 -12.17 -15.35
C ASP A 342 9.45 -12.03 -15.11
N LEU A 343 8.76 -11.18 -15.89
CA LEU A 343 7.31 -10.99 -15.80
C LEU A 343 6.56 -12.26 -16.20
N VAL A 344 6.90 -12.85 -17.35
CA VAL A 344 6.22 -14.03 -17.88
C VAL A 344 6.50 -15.25 -17.02
N ASP A 345 7.74 -15.44 -16.54
CA ASP A 345 8.10 -16.51 -15.61
C ASP A 345 7.28 -16.40 -14.31
N TYR A 346 7.15 -15.18 -13.75
CA TYR A 346 6.34 -14.96 -12.57
C TYR A 346 4.84 -15.23 -12.81
N LEU A 347 4.27 -14.73 -13.88
CA LEU A 347 2.86 -14.96 -14.21
C LEU A 347 2.55 -16.44 -14.48
N ALA A 348 3.48 -17.16 -15.09
CA ALA A 348 3.31 -18.58 -15.40
C ALA A 348 3.25 -19.47 -14.14
N VAL A 349 4.00 -19.13 -13.09
CA VAL A 349 4.02 -19.93 -11.85
C VAL A 349 2.76 -19.74 -11.00
N LEU A 350 2.01 -18.67 -11.20
CA LEU A 350 0.72 -18.45 -10.53
C LEU A 350 -0.39 -19.41 -11.01
N LYS A 351 -0.24 -20.01 -12.21
CA LYS A 351 -1.13 -21.04 -12.79
C LYS A 351 -2.61 -20.65 -12.79
N TRP A 352 -2.92 -19.39 -13.05
CA TRP A 352 -4.28 -18.90 -13.22
C TRP A 352 -4.91 -19.40 -14.53
N PRO A 353 -6.25 -19.56 -14.59
CA PRO A 353 -6.93 -20.09 -15.78
C PRO A 353 -6.88 -19.09 -16.94
N GLU A 354 -6.63 -19.58 -18.14
CA GLU A 354 -6.77 -18.81 -19.37
C GLU A 354 -8.19 -18.28 -19.52
N PHE A 355 -8.34 -17.07 -20.02
CA PHE A 355 -9.64 -16.50 -20.37
C PHE A 355 -9.54 -15.75 -21.71
N THR A 356 -10.71 -15.48 -22.33
CA THR A 356 -10.77 -14.80 -23.62
C THR A 356 -11.28 -13.38 -23.45
N ALA A 357 -10.65 -12.41 -24.12
CA ALA A 357 -11.13 -11.05 -24.25
C ALA A 357 -11.21 -10.64 -25.72
N CYS A 358 -12.21 -9.81 -26.06
CA CYS A 358 -12.34 -9.23 -27.39
C CYS A 358 -11.56 -7.93 -27.47
N LEU A 359 -10.47 -7.91 -28.22
CA LEU A 359 -9.63 -6.73 -28.42
C LEU A 359 -10.02 -5.99 -29.71
N PRO A 360 -10.38 -4.70 -29.66
CA PRO A 360 -10.63 -3.89 -30.84
C PRO A 360 -9.48 -3.99 -31.84
N GLY A 361 -9.79 -4.29 -33.10
CA GLY A 361 -8.81 -4.47 -34.16
C GLY A 361 -8.02 -5.78 -34.17
N ARG A 362 -8.17 -6.64 -33.14
CA ARG A 362 -7.46 -7.93 -33.00
C ARG A 362 -8.37 -9.13 -32.76
N GLY A 363 -9.69 -8.88 -32.56
CA GLY A 363 -10.68 -9.92 -32.30
C GLY A 363 -10.53 -10.62 -30.95
N ASN A 364 -10.99 -11.85 -30.85
CA ASN A 364 -10.90 -12.66 -29.65
C ASN A 364 -9.49 -13.15 -29.40
N VAL A 365 -8.89 -12.79 -28.27
CA VAL A 365 -7.56 -13.22 -27.87
C VAL A 365 -7.61 -13.98 -26.56
N LYS A 366 -6.78 -15.02 -26.46
CA LYS A 366 -6.58 -15.76 -25.22
C LYS A 366 -5.56 -15.06 -24.34
N ILE A 367 -5.96 -14.77 -23.11
CA ILE A 367 -5.12 -14.12 -22.10
C ILE A 367 -4.64 -15.17 -21.09
N ASN A 368 -3.35 -15.40 -21.07
CA ASN A 368 -2.59 -16.27 -20.18
C ASN A 368 -1.21 -15.65 -19.95
N ALA A 369 -0.31 -16.31 -19.22
CA ALA A 369 1.03 -15.78 -18.97
C ALA A 369 1.82 -15.52 -20.27
N ALA A 370 1.71 -16.40 -21.29
CA ALA A 370 2.42 -16.22 -22.56
C ALA A 370 1.88 -15.03 -23.39
N PHE A 371 0.64 -14.61 -23.17
CA PHE A 371 0.06 -13.42 -23.80
C PHE A 371 0.90 -12.18 -23.59
N PHE A 372 1.52 -12.04 -22.42
CA PHE A 372 2.35 -10.90 -22.06
C PHE A 372 3.66 -10.80 -22.85
N ARG A 373 4.06 -11.84 -23.59
CA ARG A 373 5.18 -11.76 -24.55
C ARG A 373 4.89 -10.96 -25.82
N LYS A 374 3.63 -10.57 -26.01
CA LYS A 374 3.20 -9.81 -27.20
C LYS A 374 3.50 -8.30 -27.10
N PHE A 375 4.01 -7.83 -25.96
CA PHE A 375 4.28 -6.41 -25.73
C PHE A 375 5.78 -6.13 -25.75
N ASP A 376 6.14 -4.91 -26.18
CA ASP A 376 7.51 -4.43 -26.22
C ASP A 376 7.89 -3.79 -24.88
N TYR A 377 8.75 -4.48 -24.14
CA TYR A 377 9.28 -4.03 -22.85
C TYR A 377 10.66 -3.39 -22.95
N SER A 378 11.14 -3.02 -24.14
CA SER A 378 12.46 -2.40 -24.34
C SER A 378 12.63 -1.09 -23.56
N SER A 379 11.51 -0.38 -23.29
CA SER A 379 11.47 0.84 -22.51
C SER A 379 11.33 0.65 -21.00
N ALA A 380 11.37 -0.59 -20.49
CA ALA A 380 11.18 -0.84 -19.06
C ALA A 380 12.24 -0.11 -18.22
N THR A 381 11.77 0.71 -17.26
CA THR A 381 12.63 1.55 -16.41
C THR A 381 13.10 0.85 -15.14
N VAL A 382 12.66 -0.38 -14.89
CA VAL A 382 12.92 -1.16 -13.68
C VAL A 382 13.23 -2.62 -14.00
N ARG A 383 13.79 -3.34 -13.01
CA ARG A 383 13.92 -4.81 -13.03
C ARG A 383 12.89 -5.43 -12.08
N LEU A 384 12.33 -6.57 -12.43
CA LEU A 384 11.40 -7.28 -11.55
C LEU A 384 12.15 -8.13 -10.51
N ILE A 385 11.71 -8.06 -9.26
CA ILE A 385 12.16 -8.91 -8.16
C ILE A 385 10.93 -9.63 -7.62
N ALA A 386 10.83 -10.91 -7.92
CA ALA A 386 9.73 -11.76 -7.47
C ALA A 386 10.20 -12.82 -6.47
N SER A 387 9.31 -13.21 -5.55
CA SER A 387 9.43 -14.40 -4.74
C SER A 387 8.35 -15.41 -5.13
N VAL A 388 8.72 -16.67 -5.22
CA VAL A 388 7.83 -17.78 -5.57
C VAL A 388 7.99 -18.88 -4.54
N PRO A 389 6.90 -19.38 -3.93
CA PRO A 389 6.98 -20.44 -2.93
C PRO A 389 7.57 -21.72 -3.52
N GLY A 390 8.52 -22.32 -2.82
CA GLY A 390 9.17 -23.56 -3.25
C GLY A 390 10.56 -23.75 -2.64
N TYR A 391 11.11 -24.92 -2.95
CA TYR A 391 12.49 -25.27 -2.68
C TYR A 391 13.28 -25.18 -3.99
N HIS A 392 13.97 -24.06 -4.18
CA HIS A 392 14.67 -23.75 -5.43
C HIS A 392 16.12 -24.22 -5.37
N THR A 393 16.56 -24.94 -6.38
CA THR A 393 17.91 -25.50 -6.52
C THR A 393 18.51 -25.17 -7.89
N GLY A 394 19.82 -25.33 -8.05
CA GLY A 394 20.53 -25.07 -9.30
C GLY A 394 20.32 -23.64 -9.81
N SER A 395 20.05 -23.49 -11.10
CA SER A 395 19.81 -22.18 -11.73
C SER A 395 18.56 -21.48 -11.19
N ASN A 396 17.53 -22.22 -10.78
CA ASN A 396 16.29 -21.66 -10.24
C ASN A 396 16.49 -20.95 -8.89
N MET A 397 17.53 -21.30 -8.14
CA MET A 397 17.86 -20.61 -6.88
C MET A 397 18.13 -19.11 -7.07
N ARG A 398 18.61 -18.72 -8.25
CA ARG A 398 18.92 -17.31 -8.58
C ARG A 398 17.77 -16.57 -9.26
N LYS A 399 16.64 -17.23 -9.51
CA LYS A 399 15.47 -16.63 -10.17
C LYS A 399 14.57 -15.84 -9.22
N TRP A 400 14.63 -16.11 -7.89
CA TRP A 400 13.64 -15.64 -6.94
C TRP A 400 14.25 -15.07 -5.65
N GLY A 401 13.46 -14.26 -4.94
CA GLY A 401 13.80 -13.73 -3.63
C GLY A 401 15.08 -12.90 -3.60
N HIS A 402 15.78 -12.94 -2.45
CA HIS A 402 17.01 -12.16 -2.28
C HIS A 402 18.14 -12.62 -3.21
N MET A 403 18.11 -13.88 -3.68
CA MET A 403 19.11 -14.38 -4.61
C MET A 403 18.94 -13.81 -6.03
N LYS A 404 17.70 -13.51 -6.47
CA LYS A 404 17.46 -12.75 -7.71
C LYS A 404 18.01 -11.33 -7.59
N LEU A 405 17.70 -10.66 -6.49
CA LEU A 405 18.24 -9.31 -6.21
C LEU A 405 19.77 -9.32 -6.22
N ARG A 406 20.38 -10.29 -5.53
CA ARG A 406 21.84 -10.49 -5.52
C ARG A 406 22.42 -10.63 -6.93
N THR A 407 21.80 -11.46 -7.76
CA THR A 407 22.26 -11.71 -9.13
C THR A 407 22.22 -10.44 -9.96
N ILE A 408 21.14 -9.67 -9.90
CA ILE A 408 21.03 -8.41 -10.65
C ILE A 408 22.04 -7.39 -10.15
N LEU A 409 22.18 -7.21 -8.83
CA LEU A 409 23.14 -6.25 -8.27
C LEU A 409 24.60 -6.61 -8.60
N GLN A 410 24.94 -7.92 -8.72
CA GLN A 410 26.27 -8.37 -9.13
C GLN A 410 26.66 -7.92 -10.55
N GLU A 411 25.67 -7.70 -11.42
CA GLU A 411 25.86 -7.21 -12.77
C GLU A 411 26.01 -5.68 -12.83
N CYS A 412 25.74 -4.97 -11.73
CA CYS A 412 25.73 -3.51 -11.68
C CYS A 412 27.08 -2.93 -11.27
N VAL A 413 27.40 -1.78 -11.90
CA VAL A 413 28.50 -0.92 -11.54
C VAL A 413 27.94 0.36 -10.93
N PHE A 414 28.43 0.75 -9.77
CA PHE A 414 27.98 1.92 -9.01
C PHE A 414 29.11 2.94 -8.83
N ASP A 415 28.74 4.20 -8.62
CA ASP A 415 29.68 5.27 -8.31
C ASP A 415 30.45 4.93 -7.03
N ARG A 416 31.69 5.36 -6.94
CA ARG A 416 32.61 5.08 -5.83
C ARG A 416 32.07 5.56 -4.47
N GLU A 417 31.24 6.60 -4.46
CA GLU A 417 30.63 7.15 -3.24
C GLU A 417 29.74 6.14 -2.51
N PHE A 418 29.21 5.14 -3.22
CA PHE A 418 28.37 4.09 -2.61
C PHE A 418 29.17 2.94 -1.98
N ARG A 419 30.49 3.00 -2.02
CA ARG A 419 31.33 1.98 -1.39
C ARG A 419 31.13 1.98 0.12
N ARG A 420 30.67 0.82 0.67
CA ARG A 420 30.31 0.64 2.09
C ARG A 420 29.25 1.62 2.60
N SER A 421 28.50 2.27 1.71
CA SER A 421 27.42 3.15 2.12
C SER A 421 26.28 2.34 2.77
N PRO A 422 25.47 2.96 3.66
CA PRO A 422 24.46 2.27 4.43
C PRO A 422 23.32 1.76 3.56
N LEU A 423 22.56 0.81 4.13
CA LEU A 423 21.34 0.24 3.60
C LEU A 423 20.15 0.71 4.44
N VAL A 424 18.99 0.91 3.82
CA VAL A 424 17.73 1.11 4.54
C VAL A 424 16.81 -0.07 4.26
N TYR A 425 16.24 -0.64 5.33
CA TYR A 425 15.15 -1.63 5.27
C TYR A 425 13.91 -0.98 5.89
N GLN A 426 12.90 -0.71 5.09
CA GLN A 426 11.63 -0.18 5.55
C GLN A 426 10.50 -1.13 5.13
N PHE A 427 9.68 -1.56 6.08
CA PHE A 427 8.62 -2.56 5.91
C PHE A 427 7.57 -2.40 7.02
N SER A 428 6.48 -3.16 6.97
CA SER A 428 5.37 -3.06 7.93
C SER A 428 5.12 -4.34 8.76
N SER A 429 5.85 -5.42 8.50
CA SER A 429 5.79 -6.65 9.30
C SER A 429 7.17 -7.29 9.41
N LEU A 430 7.49 -7.81 10.59
CA LEU A 430 8.80 -8.38 10.91
C LEU A 430 8.67 -9.86 11.22
N GLY A 431 9.32 -10.69 10.40
CA GLY A 431 9.43 -12.12 10.65
C GLY A 431 10.35 -12.47 11.81
N SER A 432 10.34 -13.73 12.23
CA SER A 432 11.29 -14.22 13.22
C SER A 432 12.68 -14.36 12.60
N LEU A 433 13.53 -13.34 12.77
CA LEU A 433 14.88 -13.27 12.23
C LEU A 433 15.92 -13.80 13.21
N ASP A 434 17.07 -14.20 12.68
CA ASP A 434 18.32 -14.41 13.39
C ASP A 434 19.46 -13.65 12.71
N GLU A 435 20.58 -13.49 13.41
CA GLU A 435 21.74 -12.73 12.91
C GLU A 435 22.34 -13.36 11.65
N LYS A 436 22.34 -14.68 11.55
CA LYS A 436 22.88 -15.42 10.41
C LYS A 436 22.11 -15.07 9.15
N TRP A 437 20.76 -15.13 9.21
CA TRP A 437 19.94 -14.80 8.07
C TRP A 437 20.02 -13.30 7.71
N LEU A 438 20.07 -12.42 8.71
CA LEU A 438 20.22 -10.98 8.44
C LEU A 438 21.55 -10.69 7.73
N ALA A 439 22.62 -11.39 8.08
CA ALA A 439 23.90 -11.31 7.37
C ALA A 439 23.83 -11.88 5.95
N GLU A 440 23.14 -13.02 5.75
CA GLU A 440 22.88 -13.63 4.44
C GLU A 440 22.13 -12.66 3.52
N PHE A 441 21.05 -12.05 4.03
CA PHE A 441 20.24 -11.07 3.34
C PHE A 441 21.06 -9.80 3.02
N GLY A 442 21.74 -9.24 4.02
CA GLY A 442 22.61 -8.07 3.87
C GLY A 442 23.72 -8.27 2.85
N ALA A 443 24.31 -9.47 2.77
CA ALA A 443 25.30 -9.82 1.76
C ALA A 443 24.69 -9.79 0.34
N SER A 444 23.43 -10.17 0.17
CA SER A 444 22.74 -10.08 -1.12
C SER A 444 22.50 -8.62 -1.53
N LEU A 445 22.06 -7.77 -0.60
CA LEU A 445 21.82 -6.34 -0.85
C LEU A 445 23.11 -5.52 -1.03
N SER A 446 24.24 -6.06 -0.58
CA SER A 446 25.56 -5.44 -0.67
C SER A 446 26.35 -5.87 -1.92
N SER A 447 25.70 -6.62 -2.80
CA SER A 447 26.33 -7.08 -4.06
C SER A 447 26.53 -5.92 -5.04
N GLY A 448 27.45 -6.12 -5.99
CA GLY A 448 27.83 -5.13 -7.00
C GLY A 448 29.29 -4.71 -6.89
N ILE A 449 29.73 -3.95 -7.87
CA ILE A 449 31.09 -3.41 -7.95
C ILE A 449 31.04 -1.90 -8.16
N THR A 450 32.12 -1.22 -7.82
CA THR A 450 32.34 0.18 -8.14
C THR A 450 33.05 0.32 -9.50
N GLU A 451 33.12 1.54 -10.03
CA GLU A 451 33.74 1.85 -11.34
C GLU A 451 35.17 1.36 -11.44
N ASP A 452 35.92 1.35 -10.34
CA ASP A 452 37.28 0.82 -10.23
C ASP A 452 37.34 -0.72 -10.09
N ARG A 453 36.20 -1.42 -10.33
CA ARG A 453 36.01 -2.88 -10.24
C ARG A 453 36.25 -3.46 -8.84
N THR A 454 36.24 -2.64 -7.79
CA THR A 454 36.27 -3.15 -6.42
C THR A 454 34.87 -3.55 -5.95
N PRO A 455 34.73 -4.53 -5.05
CA PRO A 455 33.42 -4.86 -4.49
C PRO A 455 32.78 -3.63 -3.80
N LEU A 456 31.48 -3.45 -4.01
CA LEU A 456 30.71 -2.38 -3.37
C LEU A 456 30.81 -2.43 -1.83
N GLY A 457 31.01 -3.63 -1.30
CA GLY A 457 31.27 -3.87 0.12
C GLY A 457 30.00 -3.84 0.96
N HIS A 458 30.10 -4.42 2.13
CA HIS A 458 28.98 -4.53 3.06
C HIS A 458 28.52 -3.14 3.52
N GLY A 459 27.21 -2.88 3.45
CA GLY A 459 26.55 -1.70 4.00
C GLY A 459 25.84 -2.05 5.30
N ASP A 460 25.99 -1.21 6.33
CA ASP A 460 25.28 -1.38 7.58
C ASP A 460 23.78 -1.08 7.40
N PRO A 461 22.88 -1.95 7.82
CA PRO A 461 21.44 -1.71 7.69
C PRO A 461 20.94 -0.71 8.74
N LEU A 462 20.07 0.19 8.31
CA LEU A 462 19.18 0.99 9.15
C LEU A 462 17.75 0.48 8.92
N ILE A 463 17.10 0.03 9.97
CA ILE A 463 15.78 -0.59 9.91
C ILE A 463 14.74 0.43 10.37
N ILE A 464 14.00 1.00 9.42
CA ILE A 464 12.92 1.93 9.74
C ILE A 464 11.72 1.14 10.25
N TRP A 465 11.40 1.36 11.52
CA TRP A 465 10.27 0.76 12.21
C TRP A 465 9.56 1.82 13.05
N PRO A 466 8.21 1.95 12.99
CA PRO A 466 7.50 2.93 13.80
C PRO A 466 7.67 2.68 15.30
N THR A 467 7.87 3.75 16.06
CA THR A 467 7.82 3.70 17.51
C THR A 467 6.38 3.58 18.01
N VAL A 468 6.20 3.20 19.26
CA VAL A 468 4.87 3.25 19.91
C VAL A 468 4.26 4.65 19.83
N GLU A 469 5.08 5.70 19.95
CA GLU A 469 4.64 7.08 19.89
C GLU A 469 4.25 7.49 18.46
N ASP A 470 4.95 7.02 17.43
CA ASP A 470 4.57 7.24 16.03
C ASP A 470 3.17 6.68 15.75
N VAL A 471 2.91 5.43 16.17
CA VAL A 471 1.61 4.80 15.99
C VAL A 471 0.53 5.52 16.80
N ARG A 472 0.79 5.83 18.07
CA ARG A 472 -0.15 6.53 18.95
C ARG A 472 -0.57 7.89 18.43
N CYS A 473 0.36 8.64 17.84
CA CYS A 473 0.14 9.99 17.30
C CYS A 473 -0.21 10.01 15.80
N SER A 474 -0.40 8.85 15.18
CA SER A 474 -0.70 8.74 13.76
C SER A 474 -2.08 9.29 13.40
N LEU A 475 -2.38 9.39 12.09
CA LEU A 475 -3.70 9.79 11.58
C LEU A 475 -4.83 8.88 12.05
N GLU A 476 -4.53 7.61 12.32
CA GLU A 476 -5.51 6.59 12.75
C GLU A 476 -5.38 6.24 14.24
N GLY A 477 -4.47 6.91 14.96
CA GLY A 477 -4.15 6.50 16.32
C GLY A 477 -3.65 5.06 16.38
N TYR A 478 -3.96 4.34 17.45
CA TYR A 478 -3.56 2.92 17.60
C TYR A 478 -4.14 1.98 16.55
N ALA A 479 -5.24 2.35 15.88
CA ALA A 479 -5.80 1.54 14.80
C ALA A 479 -4.79 1.33 13.65
N ALA A 480 -3.85 2.26 13.45
CA ALA A 480 -2.75 2.11 12.50
C ALA A 480 -1.89 0.86 12.76
N GLY A 481 -1.79 0.44 14.01
CA GLY A 481 -1.01 -0.72 14.45
C GLY A 481 -1.48 -2.05 13.85
N ASN A 482 -2.75 -2.15 13.41
CA ASN A 482 -3.26 -3.33 12.71
C ASN A 482 -2.55 -3.60 11.38
N ALA A 483 -2.03 -2.58 10.75
CA ALA A 483 -1.24 -2.70 9.52
C ALA A 483 0.26 -2.95 9.78
N ILE A 484 0.67 -3.05 11.07
CA ILE A 484 2.05 -3.27 11.51
C ILE A 484 2.08 -4.47 12.49
N PRO A 485 1.64 -5.66 12.04
CA PRO A 485 1.42 -6.83 12.91
C PRO A 485 2.72 -7.57 13.19
N SER A 486 3.49 -7.12 14.15
CA SER A 486 4.71 -7.81 14.60
C SER A 486 4.68 -8.07 16.08
N PRO A 487 4.86 -9.33 16.52
CA PRO A 487 4.86 -9.68 17.93
C PRO A 487 6.14 -9.21 18.62
N LEU A 488 6.02 -8.94 19.91
CA LEU A 488 7.08 -8.46 20.79
C LEU A 488 8.35 -9.31 20.70
N LYS A 489 8.18 -10.63 20.68
CA LYS A 489 9.28 -11.60 20.57
C LYS A 489 10.15 -11.43 19.32
N ASN A 490 9.60 -10.83 18.25
CA ASN A 490 10.36 -10.56 17.03
C ASN A 490 11.02 -9.17 17.05
N VAL A 491 10.36 -8.20 17.66
CA VAL A 491 10.78 -6.80 17.68
C VAL A 491 11.87 -6.56 18.73
N GLU A 492 11.78 -7.20 19.89
CA GLU A 492 12.72 -7.00 21.02
C GLU A 492 13.96 -7.89 20.96
N LYS A 493 14.31 -8.46 19.81
CA LYS A 493 15.56 -9.22 19.67
C LYS A 493 16.77 -8.32 19.91
N PRO A 494 17.69 -8.69 20.84
CA PRO A 494 18.81 -7.81 21.24
C PRO A 494 19.67 -7.34 20.07
N PHE A 495 19.91 -8.19 19.06
CA PHE A 495 20.75 -7.87 17.92
C PHE A 495 20.12 -6.83 16.97
N LEU A 496 18.79 -6.62 17.02
CA LEU A 496 18.11 -5.63 16.19
C LEU A 496 18.23 -4.21 16.74
N LYS A 497 18.46 -4.05 18.08
CA LYS A 497 18.44 -2.74 18.75
C LYS A 497 19.34 -1.70 18.08
N LYS A 498 20.51 -2.10 17.61
CA LYS A 498 21.50 -1.21 16.99
C LYS A 498 21.12 -0.73 15.58
N TYR A 499 20.10 -1.32 14.97
CA TYR A 499 19.69 -1.03 13.59
C TYR A 499 18.41 -0.19 13.51
N TRP A 500 17.66 -0.02 14.62
CA TRP A 500 16.39 0.67 14.60
C TRP A 500 16.53 2.15 14.23
N ALA A 501 15.66 2.59 13.32
CA ALA A 501 15.49 3.98 12.93
C ALA A 501 14.00 4.34 12.91
N LYS A 502 13.68 5.62 13.13
CA LYS A 502 12.32 6.14 13.23
C LYS A 502 11.65 6.27 11.86
N TRP A 503 10.33 6.19 11.86
CA TRP A 503 9.53 6.64 10.73
C TRP A 503 9.45 8.17 10.73
N LYS A 504 10.26 8.81 9.89
CA LYS A 504 10.27 10.26 9.67
C LYS A 504 10.01 10.57 8.21
N ALA A 505 8.97 11.35 7.93
CA ALA A 505 8.53 11.70 6.58
C ALA A 505 7.97 13.14 6.52
N ASP A 506 8.58 14.06 7.28
CA ASP A 506 8.11 15.44 7.42
C ASP A 506 8.19 16.20 6.09
N HIS A 507 9.23 15.94 5.28
CA HIS A 507 9.40 16.50 3.94
C HIS A 507 8.21 16.23 2.99
N SER A 508 7.42 15.21 3.25
CA SER A 508 6.22 14.82 2.51
C SER A 508 4.93 14.94 3.33
N ALA A 509 4.99 15.53 4.54
CA ALA A 509 3.92 15.60 5.53
C ALA A 509 3.35 14.24 5.96
N ARG A 510 4.10 13.13 5.75
CA ARG A 510 3.62 11.75 5.95
C ARG A 510 4.06 11.11 7.27
N SER A 511 4.73 11.85 8.16
CA SER A 511 5.18 11.31 9.45
C SER A 511 4.03 10.71 10.29
N ARG A 512 2.80 11.23 10.12
CA ARG A 512 1.61 10.69 10.79
C ARG A 512 0.82 9.66 9.97
N ALA A 513 1.15 9.47 8.70
CA ALA A 513 0.57 8.42 7.85
C ALA A 513 1.44 7.17 7.95
N MET A 514 1.03 6.21 8.78
CA MET A 514 1.84 5.03 9.08
C MET A 514 2.20 4.25 7.81
N PRO A 515 3.44 3.75 7.71
CA PRO A 515 3.88 3.06 6.50
C PRO A 515 3.28 1.66 6.40
N HIS A 516 2.63 1.39 5.27
CA HIS A 516 2.43 0.03 4.79
C HIS A 516 3.18 -0.23 3.47
N ILE A 517 3.86 0.78 2.93
CA ILE A 517 4.87 0.64 1.88
C ILE A 517 6.02 -0.25 2.37
N LYS A 518 6.72 -0.94 1.46
CA LYS A 518 7.94 -1.68 1.76
C LYS A 518 8.99 -1.31 0.72
N THR A 519 10.13 -0.84 1.21
CA THR A 519 11.24 -0.41 0.37
C THR A 519 12.58 -0.85 0.95
N PHE A 520 13.51 -1.12 0.06
CA PHE A 520 14.91 -1.38 0.41
C PHE A 520 15.77 -0.51 -0.48
N THR A 521 16.81 0.11 0.06
CA THR A 521 17.68 0.98 -0.74
C THR A 521 19.10 1.02 -0.20
N ARG A 522 20.03 1.33 -1.07
CA ARG A 522 21.40 1.74 -0.74
C ARG A 522 21.59 3.20 -1.13
N TYR A 523 22.11 4.01 -0.22
CA TYR A 523 22.18 5.45 -0.41
C TYR A 523 23.51 6.04 0.08
N SER A 524 23.81 7.23 -0.39
CA SER A 524 24.87 8.09 0.11
C SER A 524 24.32 9.52 0.11
N ASP A 525 24.09 10.07 1.30
CA ASP A 525 23.37 11.34 1.49
C ASP A 525 21.99 11.32 0.78
N GLN A 526 21.72 12.21 -0.17
CA GLN A 526 20.47 12.26 -0.94
C GLN A 526 20.56 11.52 -2.29
N LYS A 527 21.66 10.85 -2.57
CA LYS A 527 21.87 10.03 -3.77
C LYS A 527 21.60 8.57 -3.47
N ILE A 528 21.10 7.85 -4.47
CA ILE A 528 20.62 6.49 -4.35
C ILE A 528 21.37 5.60 -5.33
N ALA A 529 22.02 4.54 -4.83
CA ALA A 529 22.66 3.53 -5.69
C ALA A 529 21.58 2.67 -6.38
N TRP A 530 20.60 2.24 -5.62
CA TRP A 530 19.43 1.49 -6.09
C TRP A 530 18.28 1.64 -5.09
N PHE A 531 17.05 1.52 -5.61
CA PHE A 531 15.83 1.59 -4.81
C PHE A 531 14.88 0.46 -5.21
N LEU A 532 14.37 -0.27 -4.25
CA LEU A 532 13.43 -1.36 -4.45
C LEU A 532 12.11 -1.06 -3.76
N LEU A 533 11.04 -0.99 -4.54
CA LEU A 533 9.65 -0.99 -4.08
C LEU A 533 9.12 -2.42 -4.17
N THR A 534 8.57 -2.97 -3.09
CA THR A 534 8.15 -4.38 -3.06
C THR A 534 6.97 -4.63 -2.13
N SER A 535 6.27 -5.74 -2.33
CA SER A 535 5.33 -6.28 -1.35
C SER A 535 6.01 -7.00 -0.18
N SER A 536 7.28 -7.37 -0.32
CA SER A 536 8.04 -8.20 0.63
C SER A 536 8.32 -7.48 1.95
N ASN A 537 7.83 -8.02 3.04
CA ASN A 537 8.25 -7.66 4.39
C ASN A 537 9.62 -8.26 4.73
N LEU A 538 10.23 -7.87 5.86
CA LEU A 538 11.52 -8.41 6.29
C LEU A 538 11.31 -9.77 6.97
N SER A 539 11.23 -10.82 6.17
CA SER A 539 11.05 -12.20 6.64
C SER A 539 11.71 -13.23 5.71
N LYS A 540 12.03 -14.40 6.28
CA LYS A 540 12.51 -15.57 5.53
C LYS A 540 11.46 -16.10 4.57
N ALA A 541 10.17 -15.97 4.92
CA ALA A 541 9.05 -16.41 4.10
C ALA A 541 8.97 -15.61 2.79
N ALA A 542 9.18 -14.30 2.86
CA ALA A 542 9.10 -13.38 1.72
C ALA A 542 10.37 -13.45 0.84
N TRP A 543 11.54 -13.43 1.44
CA TRP A 543 12.81 -13.30 0.72
C TRP A 543 13.52 -14.62 0.45
N GLY A 544 13.15 -15.66 1.19
CA GLY A 544 13.83 -16.94 1.19
C GLY A 544 14.97 -17.03 2.20
N ALA A 545 15.37 -18.26 2.46
CA ALA A 545 16.52 -18.60 3.30
C ALA A 545 17.30 -19.75 2.65
N LEU A 546 18.61 -19.64 2.63
CA LEU A 546 19.49 -20.67 2.12
C LEU A 546 19.53 -21.87 3.07
N GLN A 547 19.40 -23.06 2.51
CA GLN A 547 19.39 -24.33 3.22
C GLN A 547 20.39 -25.32 2.58
N LYS A 548 20.57 -26.47 3.20
CA LYS A 548 21.41 -27.56 2.68
C LYS A 548 22.79 -27.06 2.20
N ASN A 549 23.51 -26.43 3.09
CA ASN A 549 24.84 -25.85 2.80
C ASN A 549 24.79 -24.90 1.57
N ASN A 550 23.79 -24.01 1.53
CA ASN A 550 23.58 -23.02 0.48
C ASN A 550 23.28 -23.56 -0.93
N SER A 551 22.88 -24.84 -1.04
CA SER A 551 22.50 -25.45 -2.33
C SER A 551 21.00 -25.35 -2.65
N GLN A 552 20.20 -24.83 -1.71
CA GLN A 552 18.76 -24.70 -1.85
C GLN A 552 18.28 -23.39 -1.25
N LEU A 553 17.38 -22.68 -1.94
CA LEU A 553 16.66 -21.52 -1.40
C LEU A 553 15.21 -21.92 -1.14
N MET A 554 14.77 -21.79 0.11
CA MET A 554 13.38 -22.03 0.51
C MET A 554 12.65 -20.71 0.64
N ILE A 555 11.55 -20.54 -0.12
CA ILE A 555 10.64 -19.39 -0.08
C ILE A 555 9.24 -19.91 0.24
N ARG A 556 8.46 -19.18 1.03
CA ARG A 556 7.11 -19.57 1.41
C ARG A 556 6.01 -18.79 0.69
N SER A 557 6.25 -17.49 0.40
CA SER A 557 5.22 -16.58 -0.11
C SER A 557 5.49 -16.13 -1.53
N TYR A 558 4.41 -15.80 -2.26
CA TYR A 558 4.52 -15.01 -3.50
C TYR A 558 4.68 -13.55 -3.14
N GLU A 559 5.71 -12.91 -3.66
CA GLU A 559 5.96 -11.48 -3.54
C GLU A 559 6.37 -10.90 -4.90
N LEU A 560 6.15 -9.59 -5.09
CA LEU A 560 6.57 -8.90 -6.30
C LEU A 560 7.05 -7.50 -5.97
N GLY A 561 8.14 -7.09 -6.61
CA GLY A 561 8.73 -5.77 -6.47
C GLY A 561 9.40 -5.30 -7.74
N VAL A 562 9.73 -4.02 -7.79
CA VAL A 562 10.45 -3.35 -8.87
C VAL A 562 11.71 -2.67 -8.33
N LEU A 563 12.82 -2.95 -8.98
CA LEU A 563 14.14 -2.43 -8.65
C LEU A 563 14.53 -1.32 -9.63
N PHE A 564 14.68 -0.12 -9.11
CA PHE A 564 15.21 1.04 -9.83
C PHE A 564 16.73 1.00 -9.76
N LEU A 565 17.35 1.14 -10.93
CA LEU A 565 18.80 1.15 -11.12
C LEU A 565 19.20 2.35 -11.99
N PRO A 566 20.41 2.89 -11.84
CA PRO A 566 20.97 3.79 -12.83
C PRO A 566 20.95 3.12 -14.22
N SER A 567 20.23 3.71 -15.17
CA SER A 567 20.05 3.18 -16.53
C SER A 567 20.64 4.12 -17.57
N PRO A 568 20.97 3.67 -18.78
CA PRO A 568 21.34 4.57 -19.86
C PRO A 568 20.28 5.64 -20.11
N VAL A 569 20.67 6.89 -20.28
CA VAL A 569 19.76 8.04 -20.44
C VAL A 569 18.80 7.86 -21.63
N LYS A 570 19.21 7.13 -22.64
CA LYS A 570 18.38 6.83 -23.84
C LYS A 570 17.12 6.02 -23.53
N THR A 571 17.08 5.25 -22.43
CA THR A 571 15.94 4.41 -22.06
C THR A 571 14.77 5.22 -21.47
N GLN A 572 15.01 6.48 -21.07
CA GLN A 572 14.03 7.34 -20.40
C GLN A 572 13.09 8.08 -21.35
N ALA A 573 13.36 8.11 -22.65
CA ALA A 573 12.65 8.94 -23.63
C ALA A 573 11.39 8.28 -24.25
N CYS A 574 10.91 7.14 -23.72
CA CYS A 574 9.74 6.46 -24.27
C CYS A 574 8.45 6.97 -23.63
N ASN A 575 7.77 7.90 -24.30
CA ASN A 575 6.51 8.51 -23.88
C ASN A 575 5.29 7.72 -24.41
N PHE A 576 5.30 6.38 -24.40
CA PHE A 576 4.13 5.62 -24.78
C PHE A 576 3.10 5.62 -23.66
N SER A 577 1.83 5.90 -24.01
CA SER A 577 0.69 5.80 -23.10
C SER A 577 -0.42 4.96 -23.74
N CYS A 578 -1.01 4.08 -22.96
CA CYS A 578 -2.19 3.30 -23.36
C CYS A 578 -3.45 4.15 -23.48
N THR A 579 -3.49 5.30 -22.78
CA THR A 579 -4.66 6.19 -22.68
C THR A 579 -4.64 7.38 -23.63
N ASP A 580 -3.46 7.74 -24.17
CA ASP A 580 -3.31 8.90 -25.06
C ASP A 580 -3.52 8.51 -26.52
N ASN A 581 -4.54 9.09 -27.17
CA ASN A 581 -4.86 8.86 -28.57
C ASN A 581 -3.93 9.63 -29.56
N ASN A 582 -3.18 10.64 -29.07
CA ASN A 582 -2.36 11.52 -29.91
C ASN A 582 -0.87 11.17 -29.93
N SER A 583 -0.40 10.23 -29.10
CA SER A 583 1.01 9.85 -29.13
C SER A 583 1.33 9.00 -30.36
N SER A 584 1.68 9.68 -31.46
CA SER A 584 2.42 9.04 -32.55
C SER A 584 3.77 8.58 -31.96
N THR A 585 4.07 7.29 -32.10
CA THR A 585 5.39 6.71 -31.85
C THR A 585 6.43 7.37 -32.76
N LYS A 586 6.87 8.58 -32.43
CA LYS A 586 8.07 9.15 -33.06
C LYS A 586 9.26 8.40 -32.49
N LYS A 587 9.73 7.38 -33.19
CA LYS A 587 11.07 6.82 -33.01
C LYS A 587 12.03 7.98 -33.19
N VAL A 588 12.57 8.51 -32.10
CA VAL A 588 13.66 9.46 -32.15
C VAL A 588 14.89 8.68 -32.60
N LYS A 589 15.14 8.72 -33.90
CA LYS A 589 16.45 8.34 -34.47
C LYS A 589 17.44 9.41 -34.03
N GLN A 590 18.14 9.19 -32.95
CA GLN A 590 19.37 9.91 -32.63
C GLN A 590 20.54 8.96 -32.84
N GLU A 591 21.10 9.03 -34.03
CA GLU A 591 22.45 8.55 -34.31
C GLU A 591 23.45 9.61 -33.82
N THR A 592 24.06 9.38 -32.67
CA THR A 592 25.32 10.01 -32.30
C THR A 592 26.34 8.91 -32.07
N LYS A 593 27.22 8.77 -33.07
CA LYS A 593 28.44 7.97 -32.97
C LYS A 593 29.38 8.69 -32.01
N GLY A 594 29.78 8.07 -30.89
CA GLY A 594 30.99 8.38 -30.19
C GLY A 594 30.92 8.87 -28.74
N ASP A 595 29.74 9.06 -28.13
CA ASP A 595 29.68 9.48 -26.73
C ASP A 595 29.66 8.26 -25.79
N VAL A 596 30.47 8.33 -24.74
CA VAL A 596 30.42 7.45 -23.59
C VAL A 596 28.95 7.44 -23.10
N GLU A 597 28.34 6.29 -23.05
CA GLU A 597 26.91 6.14 -22.69
C GLU A 597 26.71 6.63 -21.25
N LYS A 598 26.20 7.87 -21.12
CA LYS A 598 25.94 8.49 -19.82
C LYS A 598 24.84 7.74 -19.10
N ARG A 599 25.10 7.40 -17.83
CA ARG A 599 24.12 6.75 -16.95
C ARG A 599 23.34 7.76 -16.15
N SER A 600 22.05 7.47 -15.92
CA SER A 600 21.23 8.26 -15.01
C SER A 600 21.68 8.11 -13.56
N LYS A 601 21.39 9.13 -12.77
CA LYS A 601 21.63 9.15 -11.32
C LYS A 601 20.29 9.18 -10.59
N LEU A 602 20.11 8.29 -9.65
CA LEU A 602 18.93 8.28 -8.79
C LEU A 602 19.18 9.20 -7.60
N VAL A 603 18.23 10.07 -7.31
CA VAL A 603 18.28 11.01 -6.19
C VAL A 603 16.93 11.07 -5.46
N THR A 604 16.93 11.57 -4.23
CA THR A 604 15.68 11.86 -3.52
C THR A 604 15.07 13.18 -4.01
N MET A 605 13.81 13.41 -3.66
CA MET A 605 13.12 14.68 -3.94
C MET A 605 13.71 15.88 -3.18
N THR A 606 14.48 15.64 -2.12
CA THR A 606 15.14 16.67 -1.31
C THR A 606 16.58 16.98 -1.75
N TRP A 607 17.08 16.30 -2.79
CA TRP A 607 18.39 16.56 -3.34
C TRP A 607 18.49 17.96 -3.95
N GLN A 608 19.57 18.69 -3.65
CA GLN A 608 19.75 20.12 -3.96
C GLN A 608 20.51 20.41 -5.27
N GLY A 609 20.82 19.41 -6.10
CA GLY A 609 21.50 19.62 -7.36
C GLY A 609 20.56 19.99 -8.51
N ASP A 610 21.11 20.08 -9.73
CA ASP A 610 20.35 20.35 -10.96
C ASP A 610 19.43 19.17 -11.30
N ARG A 611 18.14 19.30 -10.93
CA ARG A 611 17.11 18.29 -11.14
C ARG A 611 16.56 18.26 -12.56
N ASP A 612 16.75 19.34 -13.31
CA ASP A 612 16.26 19.46 -14.69
C ASP A 612 17.19 18.74 -15.67
N SER A 613 18.36 18.32 -15.19
CA SER A 613 19.28 17.50 -15.98
C SER A 613 18.62 16.18 -16.41
N PRO A 614 18.68 15.82 -17.70
CA PRO A 614 18.10 14.58 -18.22
C PRO A 614 18.74 13.30 -17.63
N GLU A 615 19.88 13.45 -16.95
CA GLU A 615 20.56 12.35 -16.26
C GLU A 615 20.00 12.08 -14.85
N ILE A 616 19.17 12.97 -14.31
CA ILE A 616 18.67 12.88 -12.94
C ILE A 616 17.28 12.27 -12.91
N ILE A 617 17.12 11.24 -12.09
CA ILE A 617 15.84 10.62 -11.78
C ILE A 617 15.54 10.87 -10.29
N SER A 618 14.60 11.76 -10.01
CA SER A 618 14.15 12.04 -8.66
C SER A 618 13.10 11.02 -8.23
N LEU A 619 13.34 10.34 -7.11
CA LEU A 619 12.42 9.36 -6.53
C LEU A 619 11.74 9.93 -5.28
N PRO A 620 10.41 9.82 -5.15
CA PRO A 620 9.66 10.23 -3.96
C PRO A 620 9.85 9.22 -2.83
N VAL A 621 11.08 9.13 -2.30
CA VAL A 621 11.39 8.27 -1.15
C VAL A 621 10.49 8.67 0.01
N PRO A 622 9.72 7.72 0.60
CA PRO A 622 8.64 8.07 1.53
C PRO A 622 9.13 8.46 2.94
N TYR A 623 10.42 8.40 3.21
CA TYR A 623 11.05 8.72 4.49
C TYR A 623 12.28 9.59 4.29
N GLN A 624 12.69 10.26 5.35
CA GLN A 624 13.88 11.12 5.36
C GLN A 624 15.16 10.27 5.25
N LEU A 625 16.14 10.76 4.48
CA LEU A 625 17.51 10.24 4.41
C LEU A 625 18.50 11.30 4.94
N PRO A 626 19.46 10.92 5.75
CA PRO A 626 19.60 9.63 6.44
C PRO A 626 18.47 9.37 7.44
N PRO A 627 18.07 8.11 7.70
CA PRO A 627 17.09 7.81 8.74
C PRO A 627 17.60 8.19 10.14
N GLU A 628 16.73 8.71 11.00
CA GLU A 628 17.06 9.04 12.38
C GLU A 628 17.09 7.76 13.23
N PRO A 629 18.25 7.40 13.85
CA PRO A 629 18.32 6.26 14.75
C PRO A 629 17.41 6.43 15.97
N TYR A 630 16.97 5.31 16.57
CA TYR A 630 16.25 5.33 17.85
C TYR A 630 17.12 5.94 18.95
N SER A 631 16.49 6.75 19.81
CA SER A 631 17.04 7.18 21.08
C SER A 631 16.85 6.12 22.16
N SER A 632 17.40 6.34 23.36
CA SER A 632 17.19 5.47 24.53
C SER A 632 15.73 5.39 24.98
N GLU A 633 14.93 6.42 24.68
CA GLU A 633 13.52 6.54 25.07
C GLU A 633 12.55 5.91 24.06
N ASP A 634 13.02 5.62 22.85
CA ASP A 634 12.18 5.10 21.79
C ASP A 634 11.87 3.61 22.01
N VAL A 635 10.60 3.26 21.95
CA VAL A 635 10.11 1.89 22.07
C VAL A 635 9.55 1.44 20.73
N PRO A 636 10.05 0.35 20.15
CA PRO A 636 9.52 -0.16 18.90
C PRO A 636 8.08 -0.64 19.08
N TRP A 637 7.22 -0.34 18.10
CA TRP A 637 5.84 -0.81 18.10
C TRP A 637 5.76 -2.33 18.07
N SER A 638 4.85 -2.89 18.89
CA SER A 638 4.47 -4.30 18.86
C SER A 638 2.96 -4.41 19.06
N TRP A 639 2.30 -5.24 18.26
CA TRP A 639 0.84 -5.33 18.26
C TRP A 639 0.27 -6.11 19.45
N ASP A 640 1.05 -7.02 20.05
CA ASP A 640 0.67 -7.90 21.16
C ASP A 640 1.05 -7.35 22.55
N ARG A 641 1.52 -6.10 22.65
CA ARG A 641 1.74 -5.37 23.89
C ARG A 641 0.60 -4.38 24.12
N GLY A 642 0.07 -4.32 25.37
CA GLY A 642 -0.89 -3.30 25.76
C GLY A 642 -0.22 -1.93 25.99
N TYR A 643 -0.89 -0.85 25.56
CA TYR A 643 -0.44 0.54 25.75
C TYR A 643 -1.55 1.34 26.41
N SER A 644 -1.29 1.86 27.64
CA SER A 644 -2.28 2.58 28.46
C SER A 644 -2.34 4.09 28.19
N LYS A 645 -1.30 4.68 27.56
CA LYS A 645 -1.32 6.08 27.13
C LYS A 645 -2.34 6.25 26.01
N LYS A 646 -3.24 7.22 26.15
CA LYS A 646 -4.29 7.46 25.15
C LYS A 646 -3.69 7.96 23.83
N ASP A 647 -4.24 7.50 22.72
CA ASP A 647 -3.93 7.99 21.38
C ASP A 647 -4.63 9.33 21.06
N VAL A 648 -4.53 9.79 19.82
CA VAL A 648 -5.14 11.05 19.33
C VAL A 648 -6.66 11.04 19.39
N TYR A 649 -7.29 9.87 19.51
CA TYR A 649 -8.74 9.69 19.65
C TYR A 649 -9.16 9.37 21.10
N GLY A 650 -8.22 9.41 22.04
CA GLY A 650 -8.47 9.07 23.44
C GLY A 650 -8.59 7.58 23.72
N GLN A 651 -8.23 6.72 22.75
CA GLN A 651 -8.24 5.27 22.88
C GLN A 651 -6.94 4.76 23.47
N VAL A 652 -7.00 3.57 24.07
CA VAL A 652 -5.84 2.79 24.50
C VAL A 652 -5.74 1.54 23.64
N TRP A 653 -4.53 0.99 23.52
CA TRP A 653 -4.36 -0.30 22.85
C TRP A 653 -4.50 -1.41 23.89
N PRO A 654 -5.54 -2.24 23.82
CA PRO A 654 -5.71 -3.35 24.75
C PRO A 654 -4.66 -4.44 24.51
N ARG A 655 -4.44 -5.26 25.51
CA ARG A 655 -3.51 -6.42 25.43
C ARG A 655 -4.20 -7.59 24.75
#